data_01747a0d73c4fe42c12635cce71d8a1b
#
_entry.id   01747a0d73c4fe42c12635cce71d8a1b
#
_cell.length_a   1.000
_cell.length_b   1.000
_cell.length_c   1.000
_cell.angle_alpha   90.00
_cell.angle_beta   90.00
_cell.angle_gamma   90.00
#
_symmetry.space_group_name_H-M   'P 1'
#
loop_
_entity.id
_entity.type
_entity.pdbx_description
1 polymer ?
#
loop_
_entity_poly.entity_id
_entity_poly.type
_entity_poly.pdbx_seq_one_letter_code
_entity_poly.pdbx_strand_id
1 'polypeptide(L)'
;MRRMKRTIKILLTITILLTSLSQVKSQTNIFSWSNEVEQLKRVDLLPQYRHNQIIEQESSWDRTHGNDDGFSGEYSYIRKENGHLVLAEFEGPGVLNRFWTPTPTEDTLAFYFDGEKTPRLRIKFMDLFSGEVYPFTKPVVGNEIGGYYSYIPIPFSKSLKIVFEGDHIMFHQIQYRQLPGVQVETWTGQFTEKDKQLLSEVNALWSDISPTVNNYTSGISSDVESQELTFTIQPGEEVAFFESDKGGRIVGFDIDGGTSFEGLHKDVILSATWDNEDVEAIYSPVADYFGYAFGEPAMRSIVMGRHGTTNYSYLPMPYDNSAEMKLIYEKREGVQQNPISVTTKVFYNNNKRNSEDEGKLYTVWRREIPEIGDFYTFLDTKGKGHYVGTVHHAQGLRPGMTLFWEGDDTTYVDGKMRLHGTGSEDYYNGGWYAILDRWDRGISMPIHGSLDYSLPMGRTGAYRFFLSDKMSFENEIYHGMEHGEVGNDFPVDYATVAFYYGAEPLKEKMEPAEELREVYLPTKHIYFPQLFDITLERGIQAIFGRGLEMTSFGNGALRIMLNDVPEGRYRILFNYHETPEGADFQIWQRQNKLTDWISTKSNKDSYRENIEIGEIHLTPQTNSITIQVRDNEDANKFELTLITLERID
;
A
#
# COMPACT_ATOMS: atom_id res chain seq x y z
N MET A 1 49.80 65.28 16.82
CA MET A 1 50.02 64.36 15.67
C MET A 1 49.99 62.87 16.01
N ARG A 2 50.55 62.37 17.14
CA ARG A 2 50.49 60.90 17.47
C ARG A 2 49.08 60.33 17.86
N ARG A 3 48.22 61.15 18.47
CA ARG A 3 46.83 60.71 18.82
C ARG A 3 45.93 60.62 17.60
N MET A 4 46.06 61.49 16.61
CA MET A 4 45.28 61.48 15.38
C MET A 4 45.58 60.26 14.48
N LYS A 5 46.84 59.79 14.45
CA LYS A 5 47.23 58.59 13.68
C LYS A 5 46.71 57.27 14.30
N ARG A 6 46.45 57.22 15.61
CA ARG A 6 45.89 56.04 16.28
C ARG A 6 44.36 55.92 16.04
N THR A 7 43.66 57.03 16.03
CA THR A 7 42.21 57.08 15.76
C THR A 7 41.89 56.71 14.31
N ILE A 8 42.70 57.15 13.33
CA ILE A 8 42.56 56.83 11.94
C ILE A 8 42.83 55.30 11.68
N LYS A 9 43.83 54.70 12.35
CA LYS A 9 44.06 53.24 12.25
C LYS A 9 42.94 52.38 12.85
N ILE A 10 42.33 52.80 13.95
CA ILE A 10 41.21 52.14 14.58
C ILE A 10 39.96 52.27 13.70
N LEU A 11 39.69 53.45 13.12
CA LEU A 11 38.57 53.61 12.17
C LEU A 11 38.76 52.78 10.88
N LEU A 12 39.96 52.71 10.32
CA LEU A 12 40.23 51.89 9.12
C LEU A 12 40.10 50.39 9.43
N THR A 13 40.49 49.91 10.61
CA THR A 13 40.38 48.51 11.02
C THR A 13 38.93 48.13 11.28
N ILE A 14 38.11 49.00 11.85
CA ILE A 14 36.68 48.79 12.06
C ILE A 14 35.93 48.81 10.72
N THR A 15 36.28 49.68 9.78
CA THR A 15 35.66 49.73 8.45
C THR A 15 36.01 48.48 7.62
N ILE A 16 37.23 47.94 7.72
CA ILE A 16 37.63 46.68 7.06
C ILE A 16 36.96 45.48 7.74
N LEU A 17 36.75 45.45 9.05
CA LEU A 17 35.97 44.43 9.74
C LEU A 17 34.46 44.47 9.39
N LEU A 18 33.89 45.68 9.22
CA LEU A 18 32.49 45.83 8.82
C LEU A 18 32.24 45.53 7.34
N THR A 19 33.23 45.67 6.47
CA THR A 19 33.13 45.27 5.06
C THR A 19 33.41 43.77 4.84
N SER A 20 34.08 43.09 5.76
CA SER A 20 34.25 41.62 5.71
C SER A 20 33.07 40.85 6.28
N LEU A 21 32.16 41.50 7.02
CA LEU A 21 30.92 40.91 7.53
C LEU A 21 29.72 41.00 6.56
N SER A 22 29.90 41.64 5.40
CA SER A 22 28.82 41.84 4.43
C SER A 22 28.91 40.98 3.17
N GLN A 23 29.69 39.90 3.16
CA GLN A 23 29.71 38.90 2.10
C GLN A 23 29.68 37.45 2.60
N VAL A 24 28.84 37.17 3.59
CA VAL A 24 28.19 35.86 3.58
C VAL A 24 27.03 36.01 2.57
N LYS A 25 27.31 35.83 1.29
CA LYS A 25 26.29 35.47 0.35
C LYS A 25 25.71 34.17 0.91
N SER A 26 24.56 34.24 1.54
CA SER A 26 23.66 33.14 1.63
C SER A 26 23.57 32.59 0.20
N GLN A 27 24.23 31.47 -0.10
CA GLN A 27 23.82 30.66 -1.22
C GLN A 27 22.39 30.29 -0.88
N THR A 28 21.43 31.00 -1.44
CA THR A 28 20.04 30.56 -1.45
C THR A 28 20.08 29.22 -2.16
N ASN A 29 19.97 28.14 -1.40
CA ASN A 29 19.83 26.80 -1.98
C ASN A 29 18.57 26.84 -2.82
N ILE A 30 18.75 26.86 -4.13
CA ILE A 30 17.66 26.82 -5.10
C ILE A 30 17.20 25.36 -5.14
N PHE A 31 15.95 25.15 -4.80
CA PHE A 31 15.32 23.84 -4.92
C PHE A 31 15.20 23.47 -6.41
N SER A 32 15.72 22.33 -6.79
CA SER A 32 15.79 21.89 -8.18
C SER A 32 15.18 20.48 -8.35
N TRP A 33 15.00 20.09 -9.59
CA TRP A 33 14.60 18.72 -9.94
C TRP A 33 15.47 17.65 -9.27
N SER A 34 16.79 17.81 -9.30
CA SER A 34 17.74 16.86 -8.69
C SER A 34 17.55 16.73 -7.18
N ASN A 35 17.23 17.82 -6.48
CA ASN A 35 16.99 17.76 -5.03
C ASN A 35 15.80 16.84 -4.71
N GLU A 36 14.76 16.87 -5.52
CA GLU A 36 13.57 16.05 -5.29
C GLU A 36 13.77 14.62 -5.75
N VAL A 37 14.46 14.38 -6.88
CA VAL A 37 14.83 13.02 -7.31
C VAL A 37 15.68 12.32 -6.24
N GLU A 38 16.60 13.06 -5.60
CA GLU A 38 17.41 12.49 -4.52
C GLU A 38 16.56 11.99 -3.35
N GLN A 39 15.42 12.65 -3.04
CA GLN A 39 14.52 12.19 -1.98
C GLN A 39 13.98 10.77 -2.22
N LEU A 40 13.87 10.32 -3.47
CA LEU A 40 13.39 8.99 -3.82
C LEU A 40 14.33 7.85 -3.38
N LYS A 41 15.55 8.15 -2.97
CA LYS A 41 16.51 7.18 -2.42
C LYS A 41 16.93 7.46 -0.98
N ARG A 42 16.51 8.59 -0.40
CA ARG A 42 16.97 9.08 0.89
C ARG A 42 16.02 8.66 2.03
N VAL A 43 15.94 7.33 2.27
CA VAL A 43 15.20 6.78 3.41
C VAL A 43 15.73 7.34 4.74
N ASP A 44 17.03 7.62 4.82
CA ASP A 44 17.69 8.24 5.99
C ASP A 44 17.15 9.64 6.35
N LEU A 45 16.54 10.34 5.38
CA LEU A 45 15.93 11.66 5.59
C LEU A 45 14.45 11.61 5.97
N LEU A 46 13.86 10.44 6.12
CA LEU A 46 12.47 10.32 6.54
C LEU A 46 12.14 11.04 7.86
N PRO A 47 13.00 11.05 8.88
CA PRO A 47 12.73 11.80 10.11
C PRO A 47 12.63 13.32 9.93
N GLN A 48 13.24 13.90 8.86
CA GLN A 48 13.33 15.34 8.68
C GLN A 48 11.96 15.97 8.41
N TYR A 49 11.61 17.01 9.20
CA TYR A 49 10.41 17.79 8.96
C TYR A 49 10.50 18.61 7.67
N ARG A 50 9.37 18.85 7.08
CA ARG A 50 9.17 19.72 5.92
C ARG A 50 8.43 20.97 6.36
N HIS A 51 9.17 21.89 6.97
CA HIS A 51 8.63 23.13 7.52
C HIS A 51 7.86 23.94 6.48
N ASN A 52 6.66 24.39 6.83
CA ASN A 52 5.80 25.25 6.02
C ASN A 52 5.47 24.68 4.62
N GLN A 53 5.67 23.39 4.39
CA GLN A 53 5.27 22.76 3.13
C GLN A 53 3.84 22.23 3.23
N ILE A 54 3.09 22.38 2.16
CA ILE A 54 1.68 21.97 2.11
C ILE A 54 1.55 20.92 1.03
N ILE A 55 1.07 19.74 1.42
CA ILE A 55 0.72 18.68 0.46
C ILE A 55 -0.74 18.85 0.05
N GLU A 56 -1.01 18.66 -1.23
CA GLU A 56 -2.37 18.70 -1.79
C GLU A 56 -2.49 17.71 -2.95
N GLN A 57 -3.71 17.33 -3.27
CA GLN A 57 -4.02 16.45 -4.38
C GLN A 57 -5.21 16.99 -5.18
N GLU A 58 -5.07 17.06 -6.50
CA GLU A 58 -6.20 17.13 -7.41
C GLU A 58 -6.51 15.72 -7.90
N SER A 59 -7.76 15.29 -7.77
CA SER A 59 -8.20 13.97 -8.18
C SER A 59 -9.61 13.99 -8.75
N SER A 60 -10.00 12.94 -9.41
CA SER A 60 -11.31 12.80 -10.03
C SER A 60 -12.42 12.36 -9.08
N TRP A 61 -12.24 12.45 -7.76
CA TRP A 61 -13.21 12.01 -6.76
C TRP A 61 -14.59 12.68 -6.93
N ASP A 62 -15.66 11.95 -6.65
CA ASP A 62 -17.03 12.41 -6.76
C ASP A 62 -17.37 13.45 -5.68
N ARG A 63 -17.46 14.74 -6.09
CA ARG A 63 -17.75 15.86 -5.19
C ARG A 63 -19.12 15.77 -4.50
N THR A 64 -19.96 14.81 -4.87
CA THR A 64 -21.24 14.51 -4.21
C THR A 64 -21.14 13.42 -3.14
N HIS A 65 -19.92 12.87 -2.92
CA HIS A 65 -19.65 11.69 -2.08
C HIS A 65 -20.42 10.44 -2.54
N GLY A 66 -20.54 10.28 -3.84
CA GLY A 66 -20.96 9.06 -4.52
C GLY A 66 -19.76 8.22 -4.95
N ASN A 67 -19.95 7.35 -5.94
CA ASN A 67 -18.90 6.47 -6.47
C ASN A 67 -18.65 6.71 -7.98
N ASP A 68 -18.87 7.94 -8.45
CA ASP A 68 -18.55 8.23 -9.87
C ASP A 68 -17.04 8.38 -10.10
N ASP A 69 -16.31 8.98 -9.19
CA ASP A 69 -14.83 9.10 -9.06
C ASP A 69 -14.01 9.22 -10.34
N GLY A 70 -14.64 9.16 -11.47
CA GLY A 70 -14.03 9.21 -12.80
C GLY A 70 -14.71 8.35 -13.84
N PHE A 71 -15.70 7.53 -13.47
CA PHE A 71 -16.43 6.68 -14.41
C PHE A 71 -17.10 7.48 -15.52
N SER A 72 -17.83 8.56 -15.18
CA SER A 72 -18.43 9.46 -16.16
C SER A 72 -17.44 10.45 -16.77
N GLY A 73 -16.33 10.72 -16.09
CA GLY A 73 -15.37 11.78 -16.40
C GLY A 73 -15.86 13.18 -16.02
N GLU A 74 -17.00 13.32 -15.35
CA GLU A 74 -17.55 14.63 -14.94
C GLU A 74 -16.63 15.32 -13.93
N TYR A 75 -16.08 14.57 -13.00
CA TYR A 75 -15.17 15.08 -11.94
C TYR A 75 -13.70 15.06 -12.34
N SER A 76 -13.37 14.55 -13.54
CA SER A 76 -11.98 14.33 -13.96
C SER A 76 -11.31 15.58 -14.55
N TYR A 77 -11.94 16.75 -14.49
CA TYR A 77 -11.35 18.02 -14.91
C TYR A 77 -11.99 19.19 -14.16
N ILE A 78 -11.20 20.23 -13.92
CA ILE A 78 -11.69 21.42 -13.21
C ILE A 78 -12.47 22.39 -14.13
N ARG A 79 -12.18 22.41 -15.44
CA ARG A 79 -12.89 23.20 -16.46
C ARG A 79 -12.45 22.83 -17.88
N LYS A 80 -13.19 23.32 -18.88
CA LYS A 80 -12.83 23.25 -20.29
C LYS A 80 -12.25 24.57 -20.78
N GLU A 81 -11.11 24.53 -21.48
CA GLU A 81 -10.48 25.67 -22.15
C GLU A 81 -10.15 25.31 -23.60
N ASN A 82 -10.63 26.13 -24.56
CA ASN A 82 -10.36 25.92 -25.98
C ASN A 82 -10.67 24.52 -26.52
N GLY A 83 -11.66 23.85 -25.95
CA GLY A 83 -12.05 22.48 -26.32
C GLY A 83 -11.26 21.37 -25.56
N HIS A 84 -10.30 21.70 -24.74
CA HIS A 84 -9.49 20.77 -23.96
C HIS A 84 -9.86 20.76 -22.49
N LEU A 85 -9.48 19.71 -21.75
CA LEU A 85 -9.79 19.50 -20.35
C LEU A 85 -8.61 19.98 -19.46
N VAL A 86 -8.84 20.97 -18.61
CA VAL A 86 -7.86 21.35 -17.59
C VAL A 86 -8.01 20.41 -16.40
N LEU A 87 -7.01 19.56 -16.19
CA LEU A 87 -7.03 18.57 -15.09
C LEU A 87 -6.65 19.20 -13.76
N ALA A 88 -5.62 20.05 -13.77
CA ALA A 88 -5.10 20.67 -12.56
C ALA A 88 -4.51 22.05 -12.85
N GLU A 89 -4.55 22.93 -11.83
CA GLU A 89 -3.91 24.23 -11.86
C GLU A 89 -3.39 24.57 -10.47
N PHE A 90 -2.07 24.55 -10.30
CA PHE A 90 -1.39 24.69 -9.02
C PHE A 90 -0.69 26.02 -8.92
N GLU A 91 -0.82 26.68 -7.77
CA GLU A 91 -0.02 27.84 -7.40
C GLU A 91 1.31 27.41 -6.79
N GLY A 92 2.38 28.09 -7.19
CA GLY A 92 3.73 27.81 -6.72
C GLY A 92 4.31 28.89 -5.78
N PRO A 93 5.56 28.71 -5.36
CA PRO A 93 6.48 27.66 -5.79
C PRO A 93 6.05 26.26 -5.31
N GLY A 94 6.33 25.24 -6.11
CA GLY A 94 5.90 23.90 -5.79
C GLY A 94 6.56 22.79 -6.63
N VAL A 95 6.19 21.56 -6.35
CA VAL A 95 6.62 20.37 -7.08
C VAL A 95 5.48 19.36 -7.15
N LEU A 96 5.18 18.86 -8.36
CA LEU A 96 4.34 17.68 -8.55
C LEU A 96 5.18 16.46 -8.16
N ASN A 97 4.67 15.63 -7.26
CA ASN A 97 5.38 14.48 -6.70
C ASN A 97 4.88 13.14 -7.22
N ARG A 98 3.57 13.04 -7.50
CA ARG A 98 2.96 11.80 -7.99
C ARG A 98 1.86 12.11 -9.00
N PHE A 99 1.84 11.35 -10.08
CA PHE A 99 0.71 11.26 -10.99
C PHE A 99 0.29 9.79 -11.10
N TRP A 100 -0.99 9.55 -10.90
CA TRP A 100 -1.57 8.21 -10.98
C TRP A 100 -2.85 8.22 -11.83
N THR A 101 -3.10 7.12 -12.57
CA THR A 101 -4.32 6.82 -13.30
C THR A 101 -4.40 5.32 -13.61
N PRO A 102 -5.59 4.68 -13.66
CA PRO A 102 -5.72 3.32 -14.17
C PRO A 102 -5.94 3.24 -15.68
N THR A 103 -6.17 4.38 -16.35
CA THR A 103 -6.65 4.45 -17.75
C THR A 103 -5.92 5.50 -18.59
N PRO A 104 -4.57 5.47 -18.69
CA PRO A 104 -3.88 6.40 -19.58
C PRO A 104 -4.25 6.12 -21.04
N THR A 105 -4.34 7.19 -21.84
CA THR A 105 -4.68 7.12 -23.27
C THR A 105 -3.50 7.53 -24.13
N GLU A 106 -3.68 7.46 -25.46
CA GLU A 106 -2.72 7.98 -26.46
C GLU A 106 -2.84 9.51 -26.66
N ASP A 107 -3.81 10.15 -25.99
CA ASP A 107 -3.98 11.60 -26.06
C ASP A 107 -2.83 12.33 -25.38
N THR A 108 -2.68 13.62 -25.68
CA THR A 108 -1.58 14.44 -25.17
C THR A 108 -1.92 15.11 -23.85
N LEU A 109 -0.99 15.07 -22.92
CA LEU A 109 -0.91 15.99 -21.78
C LEU A 109 0.00 17.18 -22.13
N ALA A 110 -0.47 18.39 -21.87
CA ALA A 110 0.27 19.63 -22.05
C ALA A 110 0.48 20.33 -20.70
N PHE A 111 1.75 20.55 -20.34
CA PHE A 111 2.13 21.19 -19.09
C PHE A 111 2.58 22.63 -19.34
N TYR A 112 1.89 23.59 -18.73
CA TYR A 112 2.16 25.02 -18.83
C TYR A 112 2.75 25.49 -17.50
N PHE A 113 3.94 26.08 -17.54
CA PHE A 113 4.67 26.55 -16.38
C PHE A 113 4.61 28.06 -16.26
N ASP A 114 4.52 28.57 -15.02
CA ASP A 114 4.77 29.96 -14.64
C ASP A 114 3.98 31.02 -15.45
N GLY A 115 2.79 30.65 -15.96
CA GLY A 115 1.94 31.51 -16.78
C GLY A 115 2.33 31.56 -18.25
N GLU A 116 3.17 30.65 -18.73
CA GLU A 116 3.50 30.53 -20.18
C GLU A 116 2.26 30.26 -21.02
N LYS A 117 2.29 30.81 -22.23
CA LYS A 117 1.18 30.65 -23.21
C LYS A 117 1.31 29.38 -24.05
N THR A 118 2.49 28.80 -24.12
CA THR A 118 2.81 27.56 -24.83
C THR A 118 3.26 26.52 -23.84
N PRO A 119 2.82 25.25 -23.96
CA PRO A 119 3.25 24.22 -23.05
C PRO A 119 4.74 23.93 -23.24
N ARG A 120 5.48 23.81 -22.13
CA ARG A 120 6.91 23.46 -22.14
C ARG A 120 7.13 21.95 -22.26
N LEU A 121 6.20 21.16 -21.74
CA LEU A 121 6.17 19.71 -21.93
C LEU A 121 4.85 19.33 -22.59
N ARG A 122 4.95 18.60 -23.70
CA ARG A 122 3.82 17.88 -24.32
C ARG A 122 4.24 16.43 -24.47
N ILE A 123 3.44 15.54 -23.90
CA ILE A 123 3.74 14.12 -23.84
C ILE A 123 2.43 13.34 -24.00
N LYS A 124 2.45 12.18 -24.66
CA LYS A 124 1.32 11.27 -24.61
C LYS A 124 1.05 10.85 -23.18
N PHE A 125 -0.21 10.74 -22.79
CA PHE A 125 -0.56 10.37 -21.42
C PHE A 125 0.06 9.02 -21.04
N MET A 126 0.01 8.03 -21.93
CA MET A 126 0.65 6.73 -21.73
C MET A 126 2.17 6.83 -21.51
N ASP A 127 2.84 7.76 -22.15
CA ASP A 127 4.31 7.88 -22.10
C ASP A 127 4.84 8.38 -20.75
N LEU A 128 3.99 9.01 -19.92
CA LEU A 128 4.35 9.34 -18.53
C LEU A 128 4.67 8.08 -17.68
N PHE A 129 4.21 6.92 -18.11
CA PHE A 129 4.26 5.68 -17.34
C PHE A 129 4.97 4.52 -18.06
N SER A 130 5.21 4.65 -19.36
CA SER A 130 5.75 3.59 -20.22
C SER A 130 7.18 3.15 -19.84
N GLY A 131 7.98 4.07 -19.32
CA GLY A 131 9.41 3.88 -19.13
C GLY A 131 10.27 4.16 -20.36
N GLU A 132 9.64 4.51 -21.50
CA GLU A 132 10.29 4.68 -22.80
C GLU A 132 10.76 6.13 -23.04
N VAL A 133 10.17 7.11 -22.36
CA VAL A 133 10.43 8.53 -22.55
C VAL A 133 11.17 9.11 -21.36
N TYR A 134 12.43 9.53 -21.54
CA TYR A 134 13.19 10.15 -20.47
C TYR A 134 12.62 11.50 -20.04
N PRO A 135 12.51 11.81 -18.72
CA PRO A 135 13.05 11.07 -17.56
C PRO A 135 12.08 10.05 -16.97
N PHE A 136 10.94 9.80 -17.57
CA PHE A 136 9.93 8.85 -17.09
C PHE A 136 10.40 7.42 -17.32
N THR A 137 11.27 6.94 -16.43
CA THR A 137 11.95 5.63 -16.56
C THR A 137 11.55 4.69 -15.44
N LYS A 138 11.45 3.39 -15.75
CA LYS A 138 11.14 2.34 -14.77
C LYS A 138 12.32 2.12 -13.80
N PRO A 139 12.04 1.77 -12.53
CA PRO A 139 10.75 1.48 -11.90
C PRO A 139 10.12 2.69 -11.18
N VAL A 140 10.65 3.92 -11.32
CA VAL A 140 10.07 5.13 -10.74
C VAL A 140 8.72 5.48 -11.40
N VAL A 141 8.50 4.96 -12.59
CA VAL A 141 7.21 4.90 -13.28
C VAL A 141 6.85 3.44 -13.57
N GLY A 142 5.56 3.11 -13.67
CA GLY A 142 5.14 1.73 -13.97
C GLY A 142 3.64 1.50 -13.85
N ASN A 143 3.24 0.21 -13.89
CA ASN A 143 1.84 -0.21 -13.81
C ASN A 143 1.66 -1.68 -13.35
N GLU A 144 2.57 -2.17 -12.57
CA GLU A 144 2.69 -3.61 -12.27
C GLU A 144 1.48 -4.17 -11.51
N ILE A 145 0.76 -3.34 -10.73
CA ILE A 145 -0.45 -3.74 -9.97
C ILE A 145 -1.73 -3.10 -10.52
N GLY A 146 -1.73 -2.75 -11.82
CA GLY A 146 -2.90 -2.27 -12.54
C GLY A 146 -3.00 -0.75 -12.67
N GLY A 147 -2.67 0.02 -11.66
CA GLY A 147 -2.56 1.47 -11.74
C GLY A 147 -1.25 1.91 -12.37
N TYR A 148 -1.32 2.94 -13.18
CA TYR A 148 -0.17 3.59 -13.79
C TYR A 148 0.29 4.73 -12.88
N TYR A 149 1.54 4.70 -12.46
CA TYR A 149 2.09 5.70 -11.55
C TYR A 149 3.38 6.32 -12.08
N SER A 150 3.61 7.57 -11.73
CA SER A 150 4.87 8.28 -11.95
C SER A 150 5.24 9.09 -10.71
N TYR A 151 6.44 8.83 -10.17
CA TYR A 151 7.07 9.60 -9.10
C TYR A 151 8.15 10.56 -9.61
N ILE A 152 8.23 10.77 -10.93
CA ILE A 152 9.16 11.77 -11.49
C ILE A 152 8.70 13.16 -11.08
N PRO A 153 9.51 13.91 -10.31
CA PRO A 153 9.10 15.22 -9.82
C PRO A 153 9.08 16.26 -10.94
N ILE A 154 8.12 17.17 -10.89
CA ILE A 154 8.01 18.29 -11.84
C ILE A 154 7.93 19.59 -11.03
N PRO A 155 9.07 20.27 -10.75
CA PRO A 155 9.11 21.51 -10.00
C PRO A 155 8.69 22.72 -10.86
N PHE A 156 8.06 23.72 -10.19
CA PHE A 156 7.62 24.97 -10.81
C PHE A 156 7.75 26.15 -9.85
N SER A 157 8.11 27.33 -10.35
CA SER A 157 8.41 28.47 -9.50
C SER A 157 7.20 29.36 -9.18
N LYS A 158 6.19 29.41 -10.07
CA LYS A 158 5.00 30.27 -9.90
C LYS A 158 3.70 29.52 -10.07
N SER A 159 3.59 28.68 -11.10
CA SER A 159 2.37 27.91 -11.37
C SER A 159 2.64 26.73 -12.28
N LEU A 160 1.78 25.71 -12.17
CA LEU A 160 1.73 24.59 -13.10
C LEU A 160 0.26 24.34 -13.48
N LYS A 161 -0.02 24.38 -14.80
CA LYS A 161 -1.32 23.99 -15.35
C LYS A 161 -1.14 22.77 -16.24
N ILE A 162 -1.98 21.75 -16.03
CA ILE A 162 -1.99 20.48 -16.78
C ILE A 162 -3.28 20.41 -17.59
N VAL A 163 -3.13 20.25 -18.89
CA VAL A 163 -4.24 20.19 -19.85
C VAL A 163 -4.20 18.87 -20.60
N PHE A 164 -5.31 18.18 -20.62
CA PHE A 164 -5.52 16.98 -21.43
C PHE A 164 -6.17 17.37 -22.76
N GLU A 165 -5.52 17.02 -23.88
CA GLU A 165 -5.92 17.40 -25.22
C GLU A 165 -6.84 16.35 -25.90
N GLY A 166 -7.49 15.50 -25.09
CA GLY A 166 -8.55 14.59 -25.51
C GLY A 166 -9.94 15.07 -25.11
N ASP A 167 -10.95 14.30 -25.46
CA ASP A 167 -12.35 14.64 -25.21
C ASP A 167 -12.90 14.07 -23.89
N HIS A 168 -12.29 12.99 -23.40
CA HIS A 168 -12.73 12.26 -22.22
C HIS A 168 -11.53 11.67 -21.47
N ILE A 169 -11.50 11.89 -20.18
CA ILE A 169 -10.54 11.29 -19.25
C ILE A 169 -11.34 10.72 -18.06
N MET A 170 -10.88 9.59 -17.54
CA MET A 170 -11.49 8.94 -16.38
C MET A 170 -10.70 9.29 -15.10
N PHE A 171 -10.37 8.30 -14.30
CA PHE A 171 -9.71 8.46 -13.02
C PHE A 171 -8.31 9.07 -13.11
N HIS A 172 -7.99 9.93 -12.17
CA HIS A 172 -6.62 10.38 -11.93
C HIS A 172 -6.44 10.91 -10.51
N GLN A 173 -5.18 10.87 -10.04
CA GLN A 173 -4.72 11.52 -8.82
C GLN A 173 -3.41 12.24 -9.13
N ILE A 174 -3.37 13.56 -8.91
CA ILE A 174 -2.22 14.42 -9.16
C ILE A 174 -1.82 15.06 -7.84
N GLN A 175 -0.80 14.50 -7.20
CA GLN A 175 -0.33 14.91 -5.89
C GLN A 175 0.83 15.88 -6.03
N TYR A 176 0.73 17.03 -5.38
CA TYR A 176 1.77 18.05 -5.41
C TYR A 176 2.03 18.65 -4.02
N ARG A 177 3.13 19.33 -3.92
CA ARG A 177 3.56 19.99 -2.69
C ARG A 177 3.91 21.43 -2.97
N GLN A 178 3.27 22.35 -2.23
CA GLN A 178 3.66 23.76 -2.20
C GLN A 178 4.89 23.97 -1.31
N LEU A 179 5.77 24.90 -1.71
CA LEU A 179 7.04 25.21 -1.08
C LEU A 179 7.11 26.70 -0.74
N PRO A 180 6.24 27.25 0.14
CA PRO A 180 6.19 28.66 0.45
C PRO A 180 7.54 29.19 0.95
N GLY A 181 8.02 30.29 0.36
CA GLY A 181 9.29 30.90 0.73
C GLY A 181 10.55 30.24 0.18
N VAL A 182 10.42 29.13 -0.54
CA VAL A 182 11.54 28.43 -1.19
C VAL A 182 11.72 28.96 -2.62
N GLN A 183 12.95 29.23 -3.01
CA GLN A 183 13.26 29.53 -4.42
C GLN A 183 13.34 28.21 -5.20
N VAL A 184 12.44 27.99 -6.15
CA VAL A 184 12.35 26.77 -6.96
C VAL A 184 12.79 27.06 -8.39
N GLU A 185 13.64 26.19 -8.93
CA GLU A 185 13.99 26.17 -10.34
C GLU A 185 12.90 25.40 -11.10
N THR A 186 12.23 26.10 -12.00
CA THR A 186 11.15 25.48 -12.81
C THR A 186 11.71 24.43 -13.76
N TRP A 187 11.01 23.32 -13.89
CA TRP A 187 11.27 22.26 -14.86
C TRP A 187 11.67 22.82 -16.24
N THR A 188 12.81 22.38 -16.76
CA THR A 188 13.34 22.84 -18.05
C THR A 188 13.18 21.81 -19.17
N GLY A 189 12.99 20.54 -18.83
CA GLY A 189 13.08 19.42 -19.76
C GLY A 189 14.52 19.11 -20.20
N GLN A 190 15.52 19.78 -19.62
CA GLN A 190 16.94 19.56 -19.92
C GLN A 190 17.63 18.97 -18.68
N PHE A 191 18.39 17.92 -18.88
CA PHE A 191 19.04 17.16 -17.82
C PHE A 191 20.53 17.06 -18.07
N THR A 192 21.32 17.42 -17.06
CA THR A 192 22.78 17.24 -17.08
C THR A 192 23.14 15.76 -16.94
N GLU A 193 24.40 15.41 -17.24
CA GLU A 193 24.87 14.04 -17.00
C GLU A 193 24.78 13.64 -15.51
N LYS A 194 24.94 14.61 -14.59
CA LYS A 194 24.75 14.40 -13.16
C LYS A 194 23.31 14.04 -12.82
N ASP A 195 22.32 14.71 -13.43
CA ASP A 195 20.90 14.42 -13.24
C ASP A 195 20.54 13.02 -13.74
N LYS A 196 21.07 12.65 -14.90
CA LYS A 196 20.88 11.32 -15.49
C LYS A 196 21.49 10.23 -14.61
N GLN A 197 22.68 10.45 -14.09
CA GLN A 197 23.33 9.53 -13.16
C GLN A 197 22.50 9.38 -11.89
N LEU A 198 22.03 10.47 -11.30
CA LEU A 198 21.19 10.45 -10.10
C LEU A 198 19.91 9.62 -10.30
N LEU A 199 19.18 9.86 -11.40
CA LEU A 199 17.99 9.07 -11.72
C LEU A 199 18.34 7.59 -11.94
N SER A 200 19.49 7.30 -12.57
CA SER A 200 19.96 5.93 -12.75
C SER A 200 20.25 5.24 -11.41
N GLU A 201 20.80 5.95 -10.43
CA GLU A 201 21.02 5.44 -9.06
C GLU A 201 19.70 5.15 -8.36
N VAL A 202 18.71 6.04 -8.48
CA VAL A 202 17.34 5.81 -7.95
C VAL A 202 16.72 4.56 -8.60
N ASN A 203 16.76 4.47 -9.93
CA ASN A 203 16.21 3.33 -10.65
C ASN A 203 16.92 2.01 -10.26
N ALA A 204 18.23 2.03 -10.07
CA ALA A 204 18.97 0.85 -9.62
C ALA A 204 18.54 0.41 -8.21
N LEU A 205 18.38 1.36 -7.27
CA LEU A 205 17.90 1.07 -5.92
C LEU A 205 16.46 0.52 -5.93
N TRP A 206 15.58 1.09 -6.74
CA TRP A 206 14.19 0.66 -6.82
C TRP A 206 14.01 -0.66 -7.59
N SER A 207 14.95 -1.03 -8.46
CA SER A 207 14.93 -2.31 -9.18
C SER A 207 15.40 -3.48 -8.31
N ASP A 208 16.23 -3.21 -7.31
CA ASP A 208 16.77 -4.21 -6.40
C ASP A 208 16.19 -4.00 -4.99
N ILE A 209 14.99 -4.56 -4.74
CA ILE A 209 14.39 -4.63 -3.40
C ILE A 209 15.02 -5.77 -2.58
N SER A 210 16.35 -5.88 -2.60
CA SER A 210 17.17 -6.69 -1.70
C SER A 210 17.92 -5.75 -0.77
N PRO A 211 17.23 -5.11 0.18
CA PRO A 211 17.84 -4.05 0.94
C PRO A 211 18.93 -4.61 1.85
N THR A 212 20.01 -3.88 1.89
CA THR A 212 20.96 -3.96 2.98
C THR A 212 21.03 -2.61 3.65
N VAL A 213 21.32 -2.57 4.92
CA VAL A 213 21.45 -1.31 5.66
C VAL A 213 22.43 -0.35 4.95
N ASN A 214 23.42 -0.86 4.26
CA ASN A 214 24.39 -0.06 3.51
C ASN A 214 23.78 0.76 2.38
N ASN A 215 22.65 0.34 1.80
CA ASN A 215 21.98 1.07 0.74
C ASN A 215 21.40 2.39 1.25
N TYR A 216 21.10 2.48 2.54
CA TYR A 216 20.40 3.61 3.18
C TYR A 216 21.26 4.41 4.12
N THR A 217 22.43 3.91 4.51
CA THR A 217 23.34 4.61 5.43
C THR A 217 24.31 5.55 4.71
N SER A 218 24.28 5.63 3.39
CA SER A 218 25.19 6.48 2.60
C SER A 218 25.08 8.00 2.89
N GLY A 219 24.02 8.44 3.54
CA GLY A 219 23.84 9.81 3.99
C GLY A 219 23.98 10.02 5.50
N ILE A 220 24.03 8.92 6.25
CA ILE A 220 24.27 8.91 7.70
C ILE A 220 25.75 8.62 7.89
N SER A 221 26.41 9.24 8.88
CA SER A 221 27.86 9.13 9.08
C SER A 221 28.41 7.70 8.94
N SER A 222 29.70 7.58 8.60
CA SER A 222 30.43 6.30 8.46
C SER A 222 30.46 5.42 9.72
N ASP A 223 29.89 5.89 10.85
CA ASP A 223 30.04 5.29 12.17
C ASP A 223 28.78 4.52 12.59
N VAL A 224 28.26 3.67 11.68
CA VAL A 224 27.17 2.75 12.03
C VAL A 224 27.76 1.52 12.73
N GLU A 225 27.33 1.33 13.96
CA GLU A 225 27.60 0.13 14.77
C GLU A 225 26.47 -0.89 14.61
N SER A 226 26.71 -2.13 14.98
CA SER A 226 25.65 -3.15 15.06
C SER A 226 25.77 -3.98 16.33
N GLN A 227 24.59 -4.32 16.87
CA GLN A 227 24.43 -5.26 17.98
C GLN A 227 23.62 -6.45 17.48
N GLU A 228 24.12 -7.66 17.70
CA GLU A 228 23.43 -8.89 17.37
C GLU A 228 23.17 -9.70 18.64
N LEU A 229 21.95 -10.23 18.79
CA LEU A 229 21.55 -11.03 19.93
C LEU A 229 20.74 -12.23 19.45
N THR A 230 21.14 -13.45 19.90
CA THR A 230 20.36 -14.67 19.69
C THR A 230 19.82 -15.16 21.03
N PHE A 231 18.52 -15.42 21.10
CA PHE A 231 17.85 -15.84 22.33
C PHE A 231 16.67 -16.77 22.01
N THR A 232 16.19 -17.43 23.06
CA THR A 232 14.93 -18.19 23.01
C THR A 232 13.93 -17.50 23.93
N ILE A 233 12.73 -17.22 23.42
CA ILE A 233 11.64 -16.61 24.18
C ILE A 233 10.53 -17.63 24.43
N GLN A 234 10.05 -17.71 25.66
CA GLN A 234 8.97 -18.60 26.09
C GLN A 234 7.62 -17.87 26.01
N PRO A 235 6.49 -18.59 25.83
CA PRO A 235 5.18 -17.97 25.97
C PRO A 235 4.99 -17.28 27.33
N GLY A 236 4.60 -16.02 27.30
CA GLY A 236 4.47 -15.14 28.48
C GLY A 236 5.75 -14.42 28.90
N GLU A 237 6.82 -14.51 28.12
CA GLU A 237 8.06 -13.78 28.39
C GLU A 237 8.20 -12.56 27.47
N GLU A 238 9.00 -11.60 27.93
CA GLU A 238 9.51 -10.49 27.10
C GLU A 238 11.04 -10.49 27.13
N VAL A 239 11.67 -10.12 26.02
CA VAL A 239 13.11 -10.03 25.89
C VAL A 239 13.48 -8.72 25.21
N ALA A 240 14.20 -7.85 25.94
CA ALA A 240 14.84 -6.67 25.36
C ALA A 240 16.03 -7.13 24.51
N PHE A 241 16.04 -6.70 23.24
CA PHE A 241 17.12 -7.03 22.31
C PHE A 241 17.97 -5.83 21.94
N PHE A 242 17.54 -4.63 22.30
CA PHE A 242 18.32 -3.39 22.19
C PHE A 242 17.97 -2.44 23.33
N GLU A 243 18.99 -1.87 23.96
CA GLU A 243 18.86 -0.85 24.99
C GLU A 243 19.96 0.20 24.82
N SER A 244 19.61 1.46 25.03
CA SER A 244 20.55 2.57 25.06
C SER A 244 20.14 3.58 26.13
N ASP A 245 21.10 4.03 26.92
CA ASP A 245 20.97 5.09 27.94
C ASP A 245 21.54 6.44 27.46
N LYS A 246 21.77 6.56 26.16
CA LYS A 246 22.31 7.75 25.48
C LYS A 246 21.46 8.07 24.28
N GLY A 247 21.31 9.33 23.95
CA GLY A 247 20.66 9.72 22.71
C GLY A 247 21.45 9.24 21.49
N GLY A 248 20.73 8.91 20.44
CA GLY A 248 21.29 8.33 19.22
C GLY A 248 20.24 8.12 18.16
N ARG A 249 20.52 7.17 17.28
CA ARG A 249 19.63 6.79 16.17
C ARG A 249 19.79 5.31 15.85
N ILE A 250 18.70 4.56 15.85
CA ILE A 250 18.63 3.28 15.15
C ILE A 250 18.44 3.60 13.66
N VAL A 251 19.30 3.06 12.81
CA VAL A 251 19.23 3.24 11.35
C VAL A 251 18.51 2.08 10.66
N GLY A 252 18.29 1.00 11.37
CA GLY A 252 17.54 -0.16 10.95
C GLY A 252 17.74 -1.34 11.86
N PHE A 253 16.92 -2.37 11.70
CA PHE A 253 17.04 -3.62 12.43
C PHE A 253 16.50 -4.80 11.63
N ASP A 254 17.03 -5.99 11.96
CA ASP A 254 16.62 -7.27 11.42
C ASP A 254 16.13 -8.17 12.56
N ILE A 255 15.09 -8.97 12.30
CA ILE A 255 14.56 -10.01 13.22
C ILE A 255 14.37 -11.29 12.42
N ASP A 256 15.11 -12.34 12.77
CA ASP A 256 14.96 -13.68 12.21
C ASP A 256 14.40 -14.65 13.26
N GLY A 257 13.18 -15.09 13.10
CA GLY A 257 12.51 -16.11 13.90
C GLY A 257 12.12 -17.34 13.07
N GLY A 258 12.71 -17.51 11.87
CA GLY A 258 12.31 -18.55 10.94
C GLY A 258 10.86 -18.36 10.48
N THR A 259 10.03 -19.39 10.68
CA THR A 259 8.60 -19.36 10.39
C THR A 259 7.73 -19.10 11.64
N SER A 260 8.34 -18.75 12.77
CA SER A 260 7.61 -18.63 14.03
C SER A 260 6.64 -17.46 14.11
N PHE A 261 6.73 -16.51 13.19
CA PHE A 261 5.81 -15.38 13.08
C PHE A 261 4.68 -15.61 12.07
N GLU A 262 4.70 -16.78 11.40
CA GLU A 262 3.69 -17.19 10.41
C GLU A 262 2.49 -17.85 11.09
N GLY A 263 1.37 -17.90 10.37
CA GLY A 263 0.16 -18.58 10.78
C GLY A 263 -0.95 -17.66 11.32
N LEU A 264 -2.01 -18.29 11.76
CA LEU A 264 -3.26 -17.59 12.10
C LEU A 264 -3.20 -16.78 13.40
N HIS A 265 -2.21 -17.04 14.23
CA HIS A 265 -2.06 -16.38 15.54
C HIS A 265 -0.81 -15.52 15.55
N LYS A 266 -0.98 -14.24 15.76
CA LYS A 266 0.09 -13.23 15.73
C LYS A 266 0.56 -12.93 17.16
N ASP A 267 1.06 -13.98 17.85
CA ASP A 267 1.33 -13.94 19.30
C ASP A 267 2.61 -13.18 19.71
N VAL A 268 3.47 -12.83 18.76
CA VAL A 268 4.71 -12.09 19.07
C VAL A 268 4.53 -10.61 18.75
N ILE A 269 4.70 -9.77 19.77
CA ILE A 269 4.58 -8.32 19.68
C ILE A 269 5.97 -7.70 19.61
N LEU A 270 6.15 -6.76 18.67
CA LEU A 270 7.28 -5.84 18.65
C LEU A 270 6.92 -4.60 19.45
N SER A 271 7.76 -4.28 20.43
CA SER A 271 7.62 -3.09 21.27
C SER A 271 8.88 -2.25 21.20
N ALA A 272 8.72 -0.92 21.12
CA ALA A 272 9.83 0.01 21.28
C ALA A 272 9.39 1.28 22.03
N THR A 273 10.27 1.80 22.88
CA THR A 273 10.05 3.01 23.67
C THR A 273 11.24 3.95 23.50
N TRP A 274 10.94 5.23 23.27
CA TRP A 274 11.92 6.31 23.18
C TRP A 274 11.84 7.19 24.43
N ASP A 275 13.01 7.53 25.00
CA ASP A 275 13.15 8.56 26.04
C ASP A 275 12.29 8.32 27.30
N ASN A 276 11.98 7.07 27.61
CA ASN A 276 11.09 6.64 28.68
C ASN A 276 9.68 7.24 28.60
N GLU A 277 9.14 7.37 27.39
CA GLU A 277 7.75 7.80 27.17
C GLU A 277 6.76 6.81 27.80
N ASP A 278 5.63 7.31 28.28
CA ASP A 278 4.62 6.52 29.01
C ASP A 278 3.90 5.48 28.12
N VAL A 279 3.84 5.72 26.80
CA VAL A 279 3.25 4.85 25.80
C VAL A 279 4.32 4.44 24.82
N GLU A 280 4.38 3.16 24.48
CA GLU A 280 5.35 2.63 23.51
C GLU A 280 5.14 3.28 22.13
N ALA A 281 6.24 3.73 21.55
CA ALA A 281 6.27 4.33 20.22
C ALA A 281 5.98 3.31 19.11
N ILE A 282 6.33 2.05 19.33
CA ILE A 282 5.99 0.90 18.48
C ILE A 282 5.35 -0.15 19.39
N TYR A 283 4.15 -0.60 19.07
CA TYR A 283 3.48 -1.70 19.74
C TYR A 283 2.53 -2.40 18.77
N SER A 284 2.99 -3.49 18.18
CA SER A 284 2.29 -4.16 17.08
C SER A 284 2.68 -5.63 17.01
N PRO A 285 1.78 -6.54 16.62
CA PRO A 285 2.19 -7.88 16.19
C PRO A 285 3.31 -7.80 15.16
N VAL A 286 4.37 -8.61 15.34
CA VAL A 286 5.50 -8.68 14.40
C VAL A 286 5.01 -8.91 12.96
N ALA A 287 4.05 -9.82 12.79
CA ALA A 287 3.49 -10.14 11.50
C ALA A 287 2.84 -8.92 10.82
N ASP A 288 2.03 -8.15 11.56
CA ASP A 288 1.37 -6.96 11.00
C ASP A 288 2.37 -5.84 10.70
N TYR A 289 3.38 -5.64 11.57
CA TYR A 289 4.43 -4.64 11.37
C TYR A 289 5.21 -4.89 10.08
N PHE A 290 5.55 -6.15 9.78
CA PHE A 290 6.32 -6.50 8.60
C PHE A 290 5.49 -6.88 7.37
N GLY A 291 4.18 -6.66 7.39
CA GLY A 291 3.30 -6.86 6.24
C GLY A 291 3.09 -8.32 5.86
N TYR A 292 2.83 -9.17 6.86
CA TYR A 292 2.36 -10.54 6.61
C TYR A 292 0.88 -10.49 6.27
N ALA A 293 0.53 -10.90 5.07
CA ALA A 293 -0.86 -10.99 4.66
C ALA A 293 -1.56 -12.17 5.35
N PHE A 294 -2.46 -11.87 6.29
CA PHE A 294 -3.27 -12.87 6.98
C PHE A 294 -2.46 -14.04 7.56
N GLY A 295 -1.28 -13.73 8.08
CA GLY A 295 -0.37 -14.69 8.69
C GLY A 295 0.70 -15.28 7.75
N GLU A 296 0.71 -14.89 6.48
CA GLU A 296 1.73 -15.33 5.52
C GLU A 296 2.65 -14.15 5.10
N PRO A 297 3.96 -14.36 4.99
CA PRO A 297 4.88 -13.31 4.54
C PRO A 297 4.53 -12.81 3.14
N ALA A 298 4.31 -11.50 2.99
CA ALA A 298 3.88 -10.94 1.71
C ALA A 298 4.67 -9.70 1.29
N MET A 299 5.03 -8.81 2.22
CA MET A 299 5.64 -7.52 1.90
C MET A 299 7.15 -7.61 1.75
N ARG A 300 7.64 -6.95 0.69
CA ARG A 300 9.05 -6.65 0.49
C ARG A 300 9.18 -5.29 -0.19
N SER A 301 9.78 -4.33 0.48
CA SER A 301 9.99 -2.98 -0.02
C SER A 301 11.40 -2.48 0.24
N ILE A 302 11.75 -1.29 -0.25
CA ILE A 302 13.06 -0.68 0.08
C ILE A 302 13.12 -0.18 1.52
N VAL A 303 11.98 -0.05 2.20
CA VAL A 303 11.89 0.51 3.55
C VAL A 303 11.85 -0.59 4.59
N MET A 304 11.04 -1.60 4.39
CA MET A 304 10.83 -2.72 5.32
C MET A 304 10.13 -3.90 4.65
N GLY A 305 10.11 -5.04 5.31
CA GLY A 305 9.46 -6.25 4.82
C GLY A 305 10.18 -7.51 5.26
N ARG A 306 10.08 -8.58 4.46
CA ARG A 306 10.76 -9.85 4.72
C ARG A 306 11.57 -10.32 3.52
N HIS A 307 12.77 -10.84 3.78
CA HIS A 307 13.61 -11.51 2.81
C HIS A 307 14.12 -12.86 3.36
N GLY A 308 13.72 -13.96 2.75
CA GLY A 308 13.95 -15.28 3.31
C GLY A 308 13.21 -15.45 4.64
N THR A 309 13.95 -15.71 5.72
CA THR A 309 13.41 -15.80 7.09
C THR A 309 13.59 -14.51 7.91
N THR A 310 14.30 -13.53 7.35
CA THR A 310 14.66 -12.29 8.04
C THR A 310 13.64 -11.20 7.74
N ASN A 311 13.00 -10.70 8.79
CA ASN A 311 12.22 -9.47 8.75
C ASN A 311 13.16 -8.28 8.95
N TYR A 312 12.98 -7.21 8.18
CA TYR A 312 13.85 -6.04 8.23
C TYR A 312 13.05 -4.74 8.22
N SER A 313 13.57 -3.73 8.92
CA SER A 313 13.07 -2.35 8.86
C SER A 313 14.24 -1.38 8.85
N TYR A 314 14.28 -0.48 7.86
CA TYR A 314 15.31 0.56 7.72
C TYR A 314 14.72 1.96 7.87
N LEU A 315 13.54 2.05 8.50
CA LEU A 315 13.01 3.32 9.00
C LEU A 315 13.96 3.85 10.09
N PRO A 316 14.54 5.04 9.94
CA PRO A 316 15.39 5.60 10.97
C PRO A 316 14.60 5.96 12.22
N MET A 317 15.13 5.65 13.40
CA MET A 317 14.48 5.87 14.70
C MET A 317 15.39 6.73 15.59
N PRO A 318 15.39 8.06 15.41
CA PRO A 318 16.15 8.94 16.30
C PRO A 318 15.50 9.07 17.67
N TYR A 319 16.31 9.13 18.73
CA TYR A 319 15.89 9.33 20.10
C TYR A 319 16.87 10.27 20.84
N ASP A 320 16.37 10.96 21.89
CA ASP A 320 17.12 12.06 22.53
C ASP A 320 18.01 11.57 23.69
N ASN A 321 17.52 10.63 24.50
CA ASN A 321 18.17 10.21 25.73
C ASN A 321 18.28 8.68 25.87
N SER A 322 17.23 7.93 25.51
CA SER A 322 17.21 6.49 25.68
C SER A 322 16.34 5.81 24.63
N ALA A 323 16.62 4.54 24.38
CA ALA A 323 15.80 3.69 23.53
C ALA A 323 15.79 2.26 24.10
N GLU A 324 14.64 1.62 24.05
CA GLU A 324 14.48 0.19 24.31
C GLU A 324 13.70 -0.43 23.14
N MET A 325 14.12 -1.62 22.69
CA MET A 325 13.35 -2.48 21.79
C MET A 325 13.28 -3.89 22.36
N LYS A 326 12.07 -4.46 22.36
CA LYS A 326 11.83 -5.80 22.88
C LYS A 326 10.83 -6.59 22.05
N LEU A 327 10.90 -7.91 22.18
CA LEU A 327 9.84 -8.82 21.75
C LEU A 327 9.07 -9.30 22.97
N ILE A 328 7.75 -9.38 22.85
CA ILE A 328 6.84 -9.91 23.86
C ILE A 328 6.15 -11.10 23.23
N TYR A 329 6.28 -12.29 23.83
CA TYR A 329 5.58 -13.48 23.36
C TYR A 329 4.34 -13.72 24.22
N GLU A 330 3.20 -13.29 23.71
CA GLU A 330 1.92 -13.41 24.38
C GLU A 330 1.52 -14.88 24.57
N LYS A 331 1.04 -15.20 25.79
CA LYS A 331 0.54 -16.53 26.13
C LYS A 331 -0.95 -16.63 25.82
N ARG A 332 -1.35 -17.72 25.11
CA ARG A 332 -2.76 -18.06 24.90
C ARG A 332 -3.26 -19.05 25.95
N GLU A 333 -4.47 -18.84 26.44
CA GLU A 333 -5.09 -19.75 27.39
C GLU A 333 -5.46 -21.10 26.75
N GLY A 334 -5.14 -22.19 27.44
CA GLY A 334 -5.52 -23.54 27.01
C GLY A 334 -4.79 -24.10 25.78
N VAL A 335 -3.85 -23.35 25.23
CA VAL A 335 -3.08 -23.74 24.04
C VAL A 335 -1.62 -23.99 24.40
N GLN A 336 -1.06 -25.10 23.92
CA GLN A 336 0.36 -25.36 24.04
C GLN A 336 1.12 -24.59 22.96
N GLN A 337 1.89 -23.59 23.34
CA GLN A 337 2.80 -22.85 22.47
C GLN A 337 4.23 -23.36 22.68
N ASN A 338 5.03 -23.34 21.62
CA ASN A 338 6.43 -23.73 21.68
C ASN A 338 7.34 -22.51 21.87
N PRO A 339 8.49 -22.66 22.56
CA PRO A 339 9.50 -21.62 22.58
C PRO A 339 9.96 -21.23 21.19
N ILE A 340 10.27 -19.96 20.97
CA ILE A 340 10.73 -19.40 19.69
C ILE A 340 12.20 -19.03 19.82
N SER A 341 13.06 -19.50 18.89
CA SER A 341 14.44 -19.03 18.76
C SER A 341 14.47 -17.84 17.81
N VAL A 342 15.05 -16.74 18.26
CA VAL A 342 15.11 -15.48 17.50
C VAL A 342 16.53 -14.96 17.47
N THR A 343 16.96 -14.48 16.30
CA THR A 343 18.18 -13.68 16.14
C THR A 343 17.78 -12.28 15.72
N THR A 344 18.25 -11.27 16.46
CA THR A 344 18.03 -9.86 16.14
C THR A 344 19.35 -9.20 15.81
N LYS A 345 19.31 -8.21 14.91
CA LYS A 345 20.46 -7.36 14.60
C LYS A 345 20.01 -5.91 14.49
N VAL A 346 20.51 -5.05 15.34
CA VAL A 346 20.17 -3.62 15.35
C VAL A 346 21.38 -2.83 14.86
N PHE A 347 21.17 -1.96 13.88
CA PHE A 347 22.15 -1.03 13.32
C PHE A 347 21.89 0.35 13.90
N TYR A 348 22.87 0.97 14.50
CA TYR A 348 22.69 2.23 15.22
C TYR A 348 23.93 3.12 15.17
N ASN A 349 23.76 4.38 15.52
CA ASN A 349 24.85 5.32 15.77
C ASN A 349 24.48 6.30 16.91
N ASN A 350 25.47 7.07 17.36
CA ASN A 350 25.31 8.04 18.45
C ASN A 350 24.88 9.45 17.93
N ASN A 351 24.41 9.57 16.69
CA ASN A 351 23.98 10.84 16.11
C ASN A 351 22.59 11.20 16.64
N LYS A 352 22.55 12.13 17.59
CA LYS A 352 21.31 12.67 18.12
C LYS A 352 20.57 13.44 17.03
N ARG A 353 19.25 13.41 17.06
CA ARG A 353 18.42 14.27 16.24
C ARG A 353 18.55 15.74 16.68
N ASN A 354 18.29 16.66 15.77
CA ASN A 354 17.87 18.00 16.12
C ASN A 354 16.34 18.00 16.21
N SER A 355 15.79 18.20 17.40
CA SER A 355 14.34 18.13 17.65
C SER A 355 13.54 19.20 16.89
N GLU A 356 14.17 20.29 16.47
CA GLU A 356 13.54 21.31 15.62
C GLU A 356 13.37 20.81 14.17
N ASP A 357 14.26 19.93 13.71
CA ASP A 357 14.34 19.49 12.32
C ASP A 357 13.89 18.04 12.09
N GLU A 358 13.82 17.22 13.15
CA GLU A 358 13.53 15.78 13.01
C GLU A 358 12.51 15.27 14.03
N GLY A 359 11.58 14.44 13.59
CA GLY A 359 10.64 13.71 14.42
C GLY A 359 11.18 12.36 14.91
N LYS A 360 10.60 11.81 15.97
CA LYS A 360 10.76 10.42 16.38
C LYS A 360 9.76 9.55 15.58
N LEU A 361 10.13 8.29 15.33
CA LEU A 361 9.22 7.35 14.68
C LEU A 361 8.17 6.86 15.67
N TYR A 362 6.92 6.90 15.26
CA TYR A 362 5.78 6.29 15.95
C TYR A 362 4.99 5.41 14.99
N THR A 363 4.37 4.37 15.54
CA THR A 363 3.45 3.52 14.79
C THR A 363 2.11 3.43 15.50
N VAL A 364 1.04 3.41 14.72
CA VAL A 364 -0.31 3.18 15.22
C VAL A 364 -0.80 1.86 14.63
N TRP A 365 -0.79 0.82 15.44
CA TRP A 365 -1.47 -0.42 15.12
C TRP A 365 -2.93 -0.31 15.51
N ARG A 366 -3.83 -0.71 14.61
CA ARG A 366 -5.26 -0.69 14.84
C ARG A 366 -5.89 -1.89 14.14
N ARG A 367 -6.86 -2.55 14.79
CA ARG A 367 -7.75 -3.52 14.18
C ARG A 367 -9.16 -3.33 14.71
N GLU A 368 -10.09 -3.09 13.84
CA GLU A 368 -11.48 -2.88 14.22
C GLU A 368 -12.45 -3.22 13.07
N ILE A 369 -13.68 -3.47 13.45
CA ILE A 369 -14.85 -3.51 12.57
C ILE A 369 -15.52 -2.14 12.75
N PRO A 370 -15.33 -1.18 11.83
CA PRO A 370 -15.93 0.14 11.96
C PRO A 370 -17.47 0.03 11.88
N GLU A 371 -18.17 0.95 12.55
CA GLU A 371 -19.62 1.05 12.41
C GLU A 371 -19.96 1.48 10.98
N ILE A 372 -21.09 0.99 10.45
CA ILE A 372 -21.59 1.40 9.14
C ILE A 372 -21.86 2.91 9.16
N GLY A 373 -21.26 3.61 8.22
CA GLY A 373 -21.30 5.07 8.11
C GLY A 373 -20.06 5.78 8.63
N ASP A 374 -19.19 5.11 9.38
CA ASP A 374 -17.97 5.69 9.94
C ASP A 374 -16.75 5.33 9.08
N PHE A 375 -15.79 6.25 8.98
CA PHE A 375 -14.48 5.96 8.36
C PHE A 375 -13.65 5.06 9.24
N TYR A 376 -12.83 4.20 8.61
CA TYR A 376 -11.72 3.56 9.31
C TYR A 376 -10.53 4.52 9.41
N THR A 377 -10.00 4.71 10.62
CA THR A 377 -8.92 5.66 10.89
C THR A 377 -7.56 4.98 10.80
N PHE A 378 -6.67 5.47 9.91
CA PHE A 378 -5.26 5.08 9.88
C PHE A 378 -4.45 5.85 10.93
N LEU A 379 -4.62 7.17 10.95
CA LEU A 379 -3.90 8.06 11.86
C LEU A 379 -4.78 9.27 12.22
N ASP A 380 -4.92 9.54 13.50
CA ASP A 380 -5.43 10.80 14.05
C ASP A 380 -4.46 11.24 15.14
N THR A 381 -3.72 12.33 14.89
CA THR A 381 -2.72 12.80 15.85
C THR A 381 -2.55 14.32 15.79
N LYS A 382 -2.05 14.87 16.90
CA LYS A 382 -1.77 16.30 17.06
C LYS A 382 -0.27 16.53 17.29
N GLY A 383 0.12 17.78 17.12
CA GLY A 383 1.50 18.21 17.14
C GLY A 383 2.05 18.34 15.73
N LYS A 384 3.36 18.47 15.61
CA LYS A 384 4.06 18.58 14.33
C LYS A 384 4.60 17.23 13.89
N GLY A 385 4.50 16.95 12.59
CA GLY A 385 5.01 15.69 12.08
C GLY A 385 4.81 15.50 10.58
N HIS A 386 4.95 14.23 10.17
CA HIS A 386 4.57 13.78 8.84
C HIS A 386 4.31 12.28 8.82
N TYR A 387 3.26 11.91 8.12
CA TYR A 387 2.91 10.52 7.84
C TYR A 387 3.77 9.98 6.70
N VAL A 388 4.23 8.72 6.85
CA VAL A 388 5.17 8.09 5.90
C VAL A 388 4.70 6.74 5.36
N GLY A 389 3.56 6.22 5.78
CA GLY A 389 3.01 5.03 5.15
C GLY A 389 2.10 4.20 6.02
N THR A 390 1.53 3.17 5.40
CA THR A 390 0.70 2.18 6.07
C THR A 390 0.85 0.80 5.44
N VAL A 391 0.68 -0.22 6.28
CA VAL A 391 0.40 -1.61 5.91
C VAL A 391 -1.06 -1.87 6.27
N HIS A 392 -1.86 -2.41 5.35
CA HIS A 392 -3.30 -2.56 5.48
C HIS A 392 -3.74 -3.97 5.11
N HIS A 393 -4.45 -4.64 6.02
CA HIS A 393 -5.14 -5.90 5.80
C HIS A 393 -6.64 -5.64 5.85
N ALA A 394 -7.34 -5.99 4.79
CA ALA A 394 -8.76 -5.75 4.63
C ALA A 394 -9.52 -7.06 4.45
N GLN A 395 -10.32 -7.42 5.44
CA GLN A 395 -11.20 -8.59 5.41
C GLN A 395 -12.65 -8.14 5.29
N GLY A 396 -13.31 -8.46 4.18
CA GLY A 396 -14.74 -8.28 4.04
C GLY A 396 -15.53 -9.28 4.88
N LEU A 397 -16.63 -8.85 5.46
CA LEU A 397 -17.52 -9.69 6.27
C LEU A 397 -18.76 -10.16 5.49
N ARG A 398 -18.85 -9.81 4.19
CA ARG A 398 -19.80 -10.39 3.24
C ARG A 398 -19.09 -11.40 2.35
N PRO A 399 -19.50 -12.69 2.34
CA PRO A 399 -18.81 -13.71 1.57
C PRO A 399 -18.76 -13.44 0.06
N GLY A 400 -17.61 -13.70 -0.55
CA GLY A 400 -17.41 -13.61 -2.00
C GLY A 400 -17.45 -12.21 -2.58
N MET A 401 -17.28 -11.16 -1.76
CA MET A 401 -17.29 -9.77 -2.21
C MET A 401 -16.13 -8.99 -1.62
N THR A 402 -15.56 -8.11 -2.43
CA THR A 402 -14.46 -7.21 -2.06
C THR A 402 -14.76 -5.74 -2.40
N LEU A 403 -16.05 -5.39 -2.57
CA LEU A 403 -16.50 -4.01 -2.88
C LEU A 403 -16.18 -2.99 -1.79
N PHE A 404 -15.73 -3.43 -0.61
CA PHE A 404 -15.17 -2.53 0.38
C PHE A 404 -13.92 -1.79 -0.13
N TRP A 405 -13.25 -2.33 -1.15
CA TRP A 405 -12.03 -1.76 -1.72
C TRP A 405 -12.28 -0.58 -2.67
N GLU A 406 -13.56 -0.30 -3.02
CA GLU A 406 -13.99 0.92 -3.72
C GLU A 406 -13.86 2.18 -2.83
N GLY A 407 -13.75 2.00 -1.49
CA GLY A 407 -13.74 3.11 -0.54
C GLY A 407 -12.52 4.04 -0.69
N ASP A 408 -12.76 5.34 -0.63
CA ASP A 408 -11.78 6.41 -0.81
C ASP A 408 -10.90 6.66 0.41
N ASP A 409 -9.66 7.08 0.18
CA ASP A 409 -8.86 7.69 1.22
C ASP A 409 -9.18 9.17 1.39
N THR A 410 -9.19 9.63 2.63
CA THR A 410 -9.34 11.05 2.95
C THR A 410 -8.29 11.51 3.95
N THR A 411 -7.65 12.65 3.65
CA THR A 411 -6.64 13.25 4.54
C THR A 411 -6.94 14.70 4.83
N TYR A 412 -7.10 15.01 6.12
CA TYR A 412 -7.15 16.37 6.63
C TYR A 412 -5.82 16.71 7.27
N VAL A 413 -5.23 17.83 6.83
CA VAL A 413 -3.99 18.38 7.39
C VAL A 413 -4.27 19.79 7.88
N ASP A 414 -3.98 20.05 9.16
CA ASP A 414 -4.18 21.33 9.81
C ASP A 414 -5.62 21.88 9.60
N GLY A 415 -6.62 21.01 9.76
CA GLY A 415 -8.05 21.32 9.66
C GLY A 415 -8.59 21.50 8.24
N LYS A 416 -7.81 21.15 7.19
CA LYS A 416 -8.25 21.24 5.79
C LYS A 416 -8.11 19.88 5.11
N MET A 417 -9.14 19.48 4.38
CA MET A 417 -9.04 18.34 3.47
C MET A 417 -8.00 18.68 2.38
N ARG A 418 -6.94 17.89 2.31
CA ARG A 418 -5.80 18.10 1.41
C ARG A 418 -5.69 17.04 0.34
N LEU A 419 -6.05 15.80 0.69
CA LEU A 419 -6.08 14.68 -0.24
C LEU A 419 -7.43 13.99 -0.12
N HIS A 420 -7.96 13.56 -1.25
CA HIS A 420 -9.11 12.69 -1.37
C HIS A 420 -8.87 11.75 -2.54
N GLY A 421 -9.03 10.45 -2.30
CA GLY A 421 -8.79 9.40 -3.29
C GLY A 421 -9.95 9.14 -4.22
N THR A 422 -9.92 7.98 -4.85
CA THR A 422 -10.87 7.49 -5.85
C THR A 422 -11.00 5.96 -5.77
N GLY A 423 -10.68 5.39 -4.61
CA GLY A 423 -10.65 3.97 -4.32
C GLY A 423 -9.43 3.54 -3.51
N SER A 424 -9.58 2.50 -2.71
CA SER A 424 -8.50 1.97 -1.86
C SER A 424 -7.33 1.45 -2.69
N GLU A 425 -7.58 0.69 -3.77
CA GLU A 425 -6.50 0.22 -4.65
C GLU A 425 -5.72 1.36 -5.29
N ASP A 426 -6.40 2.45 -5.63
CA ASP A 426 -5.85 3.66 -6.25
C ASP A 426 -4.88 4.38 -5.30
N TYR A 427 -5.25 4.44 -4.00
CA TYR A 427 -4.37 4.92 -2.95
C TYR A 427 -3.05 4.14 -2.91
N TYR A 428 -3.10 2.82 -3.11
CA TYR A 428 -1.93 1.94 -3.13
C TYR A 428 -1.25 1.83 -4.51
N ASN A 429 -1.55 2.71 -5.47
CA ASN A 429 -1.09 2.70 -6.86
C ASN A 429 -1.54 1.47 -7.67
N GLY A 430 -2.56 0.77 -7.22
CA GLY A 430 -3.24 -0.24 -7.99
C GLY A 430 -4.23 0.34 -8.99
N GLY A 431 -5.05 -0.52 -9.54
CA GLY A 431 -6.16 -0.13 -10.42
C GLY A 431 -6.88 -1.38 -10.92
N TRP A 432 -8.22 -1.33 -10.93
CA TRP A 432 -9.04 -2.44 -11.40
C TRP A 432 -8.78 -3.72 -10.61
N TYR A 433 -8.83 -3.67 -9.29
CA TYR A 433 -8.53 -4.80 -8.39
C TYR A 433 -9.37 -6.07 -8.68
N ALA A 434 -10.57 -5.91 -9.24
CA ALA A 434 -11.42 -7.03 -9.63
C ALA A 434 -11.02 -7.71 -10.95
N ILE A 435 -10.03 -7.17 -11.68
CA ILE A 435 -9.49 -7.81 -12.88
C ILE A 435 -8.35 -8.74 -12.49
N LEU A 436 -8.50 -10.03 -12.79
CA LEU A 436 -7.48 -11.04 -12.58
C LEU A 436 -6.18 -10.70 -13.34
N ASP A 437 -5.06 -11.25 -12.91
CA ASP A 437 -3.69 -11.02 -13.41
C ASP A 437 -3.04 -9.68 -13.07
N ARG A 438 -3.65 -8.88 -12.18
CA ARG A 438 -3.10 -7.61 -11.72
C ARG A 438 -2.97 -7.59 -10.20
N TRP A 439 -4.04 -7.16 -9.52
CA TRP A 439 -4.08 -7.05 -8.07
C TRP A 439 -4.19 -8.39 -7.34
N ASP A 440 -4.65 -9.45 -8.00
CA ASP A 440 -4.94 -10.78 -7.45
C ASP A 440 -3.72 -11.62 -7.05
N ARG A 441 -2.53 -11.04 -7.15
CA ARG A 441 -1.27 -11.64 -6.67
C ARG A 441 -0.61 -10.72 -5.66
N GLY A 442 0.08 -11.29 -4.70
CA GLY A 442 1.01 -10.53 -3.87
C GLY A 442 2.17 -10.01 -4.74
N ILE A 443 2.19 -8.72 -5.00
CA ILE A 443 3.23 -8.06 -5.80
C ILE A 443 3.91 -7.00 -4.95
N SER A 444 5.17 -7.24 -4.64
CA SER A 444 6.01 -6.30 -3.92
C SER A 444 6.69 -5.33 -4.87
N MET A 445 6.49 -4.03 -4.62
CA MET A 445 7.13 -2.92 -5.31
C MET A 445 7.98 -2.11 -4.33
N PRO A 446 8.86 -1.22 -4.79
CA PRO A 446 9.81 -0.52 -3.91
C PRO A 446 9.17 0.21 -2.73
N ILE A 447 8.05 0.89 -2.92
CA ILE A 447 7.37 1.69 -1.89
C ILE A 447 5.87 1.42 -1.77
N HIS A 448 5.32 0.51 -2.56
CA HIS A 448 3.92 0.11 -2.54
C HIS A 448 3.76 -1.32 -3.04
N GLY A 449 2.60 -1.91 -2.86
CA GLY A 449 2.31 -3.24 -3.38
C GLY A 449 1.02 -3.82 -2.85
N SER A 450 0.55 -4.90 -3.51
CA SER A 450 -0.51 -5.76 -3.00
C SER A 450 0.09 -6.86 -2.13
N LEU A 451 -0.58 -7.20 -1.03
CA LEU A 451 -0.13 -8.23 -0.09
C LEU A 451 -0.76 -9.58 -0.40
N ASP A 452 -2.08 -9.61 -0.53
CA ASP A 452 -2.88 -10.79 -0.82
C ASP A 452 -4.18 -10.33 -1.49
N TYR A 453 -4.81 -11.21 -2.23
CA TYR A 453 -6.16 -11.03 -2.72
C TYR A 453 -6.82 -12.39 -2.87
N SER A 454 -7.96 -12.57 -2.22
CA SER A 454 -8.79 -13.77 -2.38
C SER A 454 -10.26 -13.39 -2.37
N LEU A 455 -10.89 -13.44 -3.54
CA LEU A 455 -12.32 -13.18 -3.65
C LEU A 455 -13.15 -14.24 -2.90
N PRO A 456 -12.83 -15.56 -2.95
CA PRO A 456 -13.54 -16.56 -2.15
C PRO A 456 -13.48 -16.31 -0.65
N MET A 457 -12.37 -15.76 -0.16
CA MET A 457 -12.18 -15.35 1.24
C MET A 457 -12.75 -13.96 1.52
N GLY A 458 -13.06 -13.19 0.49
CA GLY A 458 -13.50 -11.79 0.62
C GLY A 458 -12.44 -10.90 1.24
N ARG A 459 -11.14 -11.07 0.91
CA ARG A 459 -10.05 -10.34 1.55
C ARG A 459 -9.01 -9.84 0.56
N THR A 460 -8.33 -8.76 0.97
CA THR A 460 -7.18 -8.21 0.28
C THR A 460 -6.25 -7.50 1.26
N GLY A 461 -5.09 -7.04 0.79
CA GLY A 461 -4.17 -6.25 1.57
C GLY A 461 -3.21 -5.49 0.68
N ALA A 462 -2.64 -4.43 1.24
CA ALA A 462 -1.70 -3.57 0.52
C ALA A 462 -0.78 -2.81 1.47
N TYR A 463 0.24 -2.19 0.89
CA TYR A 463 1.09 -1.23 1.60
C TYR A 463 1.49 -0.09 0.68
N ARG A 464 1.73 1.08 1.28
CA ARG A 464 2.35 2.23 0.61
C ARG A 464 3.19 3.02 1.59
N PHE A 465 4.41 3.38 1.15
CA PHE A 465 5.31 4.28 1.84
C PHE A 465 5.50 5.57 1.03
N PHE A 466 5.62 6.67 1.75
CA PHE A 466 5.75 8.02 1.20
C PHE A 466 7.18 8.51 1.44
N LEU A 467 7.93 8.76 0.39
CA LEU A 467 9.30 9.29 0.46
C LEU A 467 9.33 10.79 0.12
N SER A 468 9.25 11.10 -1.17
CA SER A 468 9.22 12.50 -1.63
C SER A 468 7.88 13.17 -1.40
N ASP A 469 6.82 12.40 -1.24
CA ASP A 469 5.43 12.83 -1.10
C ASP A 469 4.86 12.67 0.32
N LYS A 470 5.72 12.51 1.36
CA LYS A 470 5.28 12.36 2.75
C LYS A 470 4.36 13.49 3.19
N MET A 471 3.29 13.16 3.92
CA MET A 471 2.20 14.06 4.28
C MET A 471 2.57 14.85 5.53
N SER A 472 3.09 16.07 5.35
CA SER A 472 3.55 16.94 6.45
C SER A 472 2.41 17.73 7.07
N PHE A 473 2.43 17.88 8.40
CA PHE A 473 1.49 18.68 9.18
C PHE A 473 2.23 19.49 10.26
N GLU A 474 1.71 20.67 10.58
CA GLU A 474 2.28 21.54 11.62
C GLU A 474 1.52 21.43 12.95
N ASN A 475 0.22 21.07 12.93
CA ASN A 475 -0.61 21.03 14.12
C ASN A 475 -1.35 19.70 14.29
N GLU A 476 -1.88 19.13 13.21
CA GLU A 476 -2.67 17.90 13.27
C GLU A 476 -2.81 17.25 11.89
N ILE A 477 -3.00 15.94 11.91
CA ILE A 477 -3.39 15.16 10.75
C ILE A 477 -4.49 14.16 11.14
N TYR A 478 -5.50 14.06 10.28
CA TYR A 478 -6.42 12.93 10.23
C TYR A 478 -6.26 12.26 8.87
N HIS A 479 -6.05 10.95 8.86
CA HIS A 479 -5.99 10.13 7.65
C HIS A 479 -6.81 8.88 7.86
N GLY A 480 -7.75 8.63 6.97
CA GLY A 480 -8.68 7.50 7.05
C GLY A 480 -9.02 6.93 5.69
N MET A 481 -9.76 5.83 5.70
CA MET A 481 -10.20 5.08 4.55
C MET A 481 -11.67 4.73 4.68
N GLU A 482 -12.41 4.87 3.61
CA GLU A 482 -13.75 4.36 3.48
C GLU A 482 -13.77 2.82 3.36
N HIS A 483 -14.97 2.23 3.51
CA HIS A 483 -15.20 0.81 3.30
C HIS A 483 -16.55 0.57 2.60
N GLY A 484 -16.50 0.54 1.29
CA GLY A 484 -17.66 0.39 0.41
C GLY A 484 -17.74 1.48 -0.64
N GLU A 485 -18.65 1.32 -1.57
CA GLU A 485 -18.84 2.22 -2.71
C GLU A 485 -19.40 3.59 -2.30
N VAL A 486 -20.27 3.63 -1.28
CA VAL A 486 -20.93 4.87 -0.83
C VAL A 486 -21.22 4.78 0.67
N GLY A 487 -20.80 5.80 1.41
CA GLY A 487 -21.24 6.00 2.81
C GLY A 487 -20.77 4.93 3.78
N ASN A 488 -19.63 4.30 3.56
CA ASN A 488 -19.04 3.29 4.44
C ASN A 488 -20.01 2.15 4.76
N ASP A 489 -20.69 1.61 3.74
CA ASP A 489 -21.81 0.65 3.92
C ASP A 489 -21.41 -0.81 3.92
N PHE A 490 -20.13 -1.14 3.64
CA PHE A 490 -19.67 -2.50 3.59
C PHE A 490 -19.03 -2.93 4.92
N PRO A 491 -19.52 -3.99 5.60
CA PRO A 491 -18.95 -4.46 6.85
C PRO A 491 -17.57 -5.10 6.61
N VAL A 492 -16.56 -4.64 7.33
CA VAL A 492 -15.16 -5.07 7.20
C VAL A 492 -14.50 -5.28 8.56
N ASP A 493 -13.47 -6.10 8.58
CA ASP A 493 -12.49 -6.20 9.67
C ASP A 493 -11.15 -5.70 9.10
N TYR A 494 -10.81 -4.46 9.38
CA TYR A 494 -9.59 -3.83 8.92
C TYR A 494 -8.51 -3.87 10.00
N ALA A 495 -7.29 -4.23 9.59
CA ALA A 495 -6.12 -4.16 10.45
C ALA A 495 -5.00 -3.37 9.75
N THR A 496 -4.45 -2.37 10.44
CA THR A 496 -3.41 -1.51 9.87
C THR A 496 -2.26 -1.26 10.83
N VAL A 497 -1.10 -0.94 10.24
CA VAL A 497 0.02 -0.31 10.93
C VAL A 497 0.34 0.97 10.17
N ALA A 498 0.03 2.11 10.76
CA ALA A 498 0.36 3.43 10.23
C ALA A 498 1.69 3.92 10.81
N PHE A 499 2.54 4.50 9.97
CA PHE A 499 3.87 4.97 10.32
C PHE A 499 3.94 6.49 10.17
N TYR A 500 4.45 7.19 11.17
CA TYR A 500 4.67 8.63 11.11
C TYR A 500 5.85 9.08 11.96
N TYR A 501 6.40 10.22 11.63
CA TYR A 501 7.38 10.92 12.46
C TYR A 501 6.70 12.10 13.14
N GLY A 502 6.84 12.21 14.44
CA GLY A 502 6.18 13.24 15.24
C GLY A 502 7.10 13.90 16.26
N ALA A 503 6.71 15.12 16.68
CA ALA A 503 7.36 15.85 17.75
C ALA A 503 6.87 15.39 19.13
N GLU A 504 5.59 15.02 19.21
CA GLU A 504 4.92 14.65 20.45
C GLU A 504 4.82 13.13 20.61
N PRO A 505 5.01 12.57 21.81
CA PRO A 505 4.81 11.16 22.08
C PRO A 505 3.35 10.74 21.87
N LEU A 506 3.15 9.45 21.62
CA LEU A 506 1.82 8.84 21.61
C LEU A 506 1.17 9.02 22.99
N LYS A 507 -0.14 9.23 23.00
CA LYS A 507 -0.94 9.34 24.23
C LYS A 507 -1.64 8.04 24.60
N GLU A 508 -1.95 7.25 23.61
CA GLU A 508 -2.66 5.98 23.75
C GLU A 508 -2.26 5.03 22.62
N LYS A 509 -2.47 3.76 22.85
CA LYS A 509 -2.30 2.69 21.86
C LYS A 509 -3.47 1.72 21.96
N MET A 510 -3.75 0.98 20.90
CA MET A 510 -4.62 -0.19 20.95
C MET A 510 -3.80 -1.39 21.41
N GLU A 511 -4.32 -2.13 22.39
CA GLU A 511 -3.71 -3.38 22.83
C GLU A 511 -4.12 -4.50 21.88
N PRO A 512 -3.16 -5.27 21.31
CA PRO A 512 -3.46 -6.42 20.47
C PRO A 512 -3.90 -7.63 21.32
N ALA A 513 -5.10 -7.55 21.90
CA ALA A 513 -5.72 -8.64 22.66
C ALA A 513 -5.76 -9.95 21.84
N GLU A 514 -5.98 -11.10 22.49
CA GLU A 514 -5.89 -12.42 21.85
C GLU A 514 -6.81 -12.51 20.63
N GLU A 515 -8.06 -12.07 20.75
CA GLU A 515 -9.04 -12.08 19.67
C GLU A 515 -8.69 -11.15 18.50
N LEU A 516 -7.95 -10.06 18.77
CA LEU A 516 -7.48 -9.12 17.75
C LEU A 516 -6.20 -9.60 17.07
N ARG A 517 -5.48 -10.55 17.66
CA ARG A 517 -4.31 -11.16 17.04
C ARG A 517 -4.65 -12.30 16.09
N GLU A 518 -5.81 -12.93 16.25
CA GLU A 518 -6.23 -14.02 15.37
C GLU A 518 -6.60 -13.52 13.97
N VAL A 519 -6.11 -14.21 12.94
CA VAL A 519 -6.58 -14.01 11.57
C VAL A 519 -8.01 -14.50 11.46
N TYR A 520 -8.91 -13.64 11.01
CA TYR A 520 -10.29 -14.03 10.77
C TYR A 520 -10.36 -15.06 9.62
N LEU A 521 -11.06 -16.15 9.86
CA LEU A 521 -11.35 -17.17 8.84
C LEU A 521 -12.84 -17.17 8.53
N PRO A 522 -13.24 -16.75 7.34
CA PRO A 522 -14.65 -16.84 6.92
C PRO A 522 -15.15 -18.29 7.01
N THR A 523 -16.35 -18.47 7.51
CA THR A 523 -17.01 -19.79 7.53
C THR A 523 -17.67 -20.13 6.21
N LYS A 524 -17.78 -19.15 5.31
CA LYS A 524 -18.45 -19.29 4.02
C LYS A 524 -17.60 -18.69 2.90
N HIS A 525 -17.37 -19.45 1.85
CA HIS A 525 -16.59 -19.08 0.68
C HIS A 525 -17.43 -19.21 -0.57
N ILE A 526 -17.34 -18.23 -1.49
CA ILE A 526 -18.14 -18.20 -2.71
C ILE A 526 -17.21 -18.16 -3.93
N TYR A 527 -17.42 -19.05 -4.86
CA TYR A 527 -16.77 -19.08 -6.16
C TYR A 527 -17.76 -18.69 -7.26
N PHE A 528 -17.55 -17.57 -7.86
CA PHE A 528 -18.21 -17.17 -9.10
C PHE A 528 -17.55 -17.86 -10.30
N PRO A 529 -18.24 -18.01 -11.46
CA PRO A 529 -17.68 -18.69 -12.61
C PRO A 529 -16.32 -18.16 -13.07
N GLN A 530 -16.07 -16.86 -12.94
CA GLN A 530 -14.80 -16.22 -13.30
C GLN A 530 -13.61 -16.75 -12.50
N LEU A 531 -13.86 -17.32 -11.30
CA LEU A 531 -12.84 -17.89 -10.42
C LEU A 531 -12.65 -19.40 -10.61
N PHE A 532 -13.40 -20.03 -11.51
CA PHE A 532 -13.28 -21.47 -11.71
C PHE A 532 -12.00 -21.79 -12.48
N ASP A 533 -11.04 -22.37 -11.78
CA ASP A 533 -9.86 -22.99 -12.36
C ASP A 533 -10.26 -24.39 -12.84
N ILE A 534 -10.48 -24.54 -14.15
CA ILE A 534 -11.02 -25.76 -14.73
C ILE A 534 -9.99 -26.54 -15.54
N THR A 535 -10.09 -27.87 -15.48
CA THR A 535 -9.38 -28.78 -16.36
C THR A 535 -10.39 -29.67 -17.08
N LEU A 536 -10.45 -29.60 -18.41
CA LEU A 536 -11.27 -30.47 -19.24
C LEU A 536 -10.64 -31.88 -19.25
N GLU A 537 -11.37 -32.91 -18.83
CA GLU A 537 -10.84 -34.28 -18.74
C GLU A 537 -11.21 -35.13 -19.96
N ARG A 538 -12.48 -35.17 -20.35
CA ARG A 538 -12.97 -35.94 -21.49
C ARG A 538 -14.36 -35.51 -21.96
N GLY A 539 -14.63 -35.62 -23.25
CA GLY A 539 -15.98 -35.57 -23.84
C GLY A 539 -16.85 -34.37 -23.45
N ILE A 540 -16.23 -33.20 -23.17
CA ILE A 540 -16.92 -32.02 -22.70
C ILE A 540 -16.29 -30.75 -23.31
N GLN A 541 -17.14 -29.78 -23.60
CA GLN A 541 -16.75 -28.39 -23.88
C GLN A 541 -17.26 -27.50 -22.76
N ALA A 542 -16.52 -26.47 -22.38
CA ALA A 542 -16.91 -25.51 -21.37
C ALA A 542 -16.77 -24.09 -21.91
N ILE A 543 -17.76 -23.23 -21.65
CA ILE A 543 -17.78 -21.83 -22.04
C ILE A 543 -18.16 -21.00 -20.83
N PHE A 544 -17.33 -19.99 -20.54
CA PHE A 544 -17.61 -19.01 -19.50
C PHE A 544 -18.54 -17.91 -20.03
N GLY A 545 -19.59 -17.64 -19.26
CA GLY A 545 -20.56 -16.59 -19.49
C GLY A 545 -21.08 -16.06 -18.15
N ARG A 546 -22.40 -15.94 -17.97
CA ARG A 546 -23.00 -15.69 -16.67
C ARG A 546 -22.79 -16.86 -15.70
N GLY A 547 -22.73 -18.08 -16.25
CA GLY A 547 -22.34 -19.32 -15.61
C GLY A 547 -21.20 -19.99 -16.38
N LEU A 548 -20.79 -21.16 -15.92
CA LEU A 548 -19.97 -22.12 -16.66
C LEU A 548 -20.90 -23.07 -17.40
N GLU A 549 -21.15 -22.82 -18.69
CA GLU A 549 -21.91 -23.73 -19.55
C GLU A 549 -21.02 -24.89 -19.99
N MET A 550 -21.44 -26.10 -19.70
CA MET A 550 -20.79 -27.34 -20.05
C MET A 550 -21.64 -28.08 -21.09
N THR A 551 -21.10 -28.39 -22.24
CA THR A 551 -21.76 -29.21 -23.27
C THR A 551 -21.12 -30.61 -23.31
N SER A 552 -21.89 -31.64 -23.01
CA SER A 552 -21.44 -33.06 -23.06
C SER A 552 -21.55 -33.63 -24.48
N PHE A 553 -20.62 -34.52 -24.82
CA PHE A 553 -20.65 -35.34 -26.02
C PHE A 553 -20.80 -36.81 -25.64
N GLY A 554 -21.95 -37.12 -25.03
CA GLY A 554 -22.33 -38.45 -24.50
C GLY A 554 -22.06 -38.61 -23.01
N ASN A 555 -20.83 -38.56 -22.58
CA ASN A 555 -20.42 -38.59 -21.16
C ASN A 555 -19.11 -37.81 -20.97
N GLY A 556 -19.23 -36.60 -20.50
CA GLY A 556 -18.14 -35.69 -20.31
C GLY A 556 -17.69 -35.58 -18.85
N ALA A 557 -16.50 -35.05 -18.65
CA ALA A 557 -16.01 -34.73 -17.31
C ALA A 557 -15.07 -33.54 -17.34
N LEU A 558 -15.17 -32.68 -16.33
CA LEU A 558 -14.20 -31.63 -16.02
C LEU A 558 -13.92 -31.59 -14.53
N ARG A 559 -12.77 -31.04 -14.19
CA ARG A 559 -12.35 -30.79 -12.81
C ARG A 559 -12.35 -29.30 -12.53
N ILE A 560 -12.82 -28.91 -11.35
CA ILE A 560 -12.70 -27.56 -10.80
C ILE A 560 -11.79 -27.62 -9.58
N MET A 561 -10.76 -26.78 -9.56
CA MET A 561 -9.92 -26.56 -8.38
C MET A 561 -10.63 -25.59 -7.43
N LEU A 562 -10.56 -25.89 -6.13
CA LEU A 562 -11.09 -25.05 -5.05
C LEU A 562 -9.89 -24.50 -4.29
N ASN A 563 -9.27 -23.49 -4.89
CA ASN A 563 -8.11 -22.80 -4.34
C ASN A 563 -8.53 -21.69 -3.38
N ASP A 564 -7.57 -21.14 -2.65
CA ASP A 564 -7.72 -19.94 -1.81
C ASP A 564 -8.73 -20.07 -0.66
N VAL A 565 -8.92 -21.27 -0.15
CA VAL A 565 -9.70 -21.54 1.07
C VAL A 565 -8.88 -22.42 2.04
N PRO A 566 -9.07 -22.25 3.35
CA PRO A 566 -8.37 -23.03 4.36
C PRO A 566 -8.64 -24.52 4.24
N GLU A 567 -7.68 -25.33 4.66
CA GLU A 567 -7.92 -26.76 4.88
C GLU A 567 -9.05 -26.97 5.89
N GLY A 568 -9.89 -27.98 5.66
CA GLY A 568 -11.01 -28.26 6.55
C GLY A 568 -12.12 -29.06 5.90
N ARG A 569 -13.18 -29.28 6.66
CA ARG A 569 -14.40 -29.94 6.17
C ARG A 569 -15.43 -28.88 5.78
N TYR A 570 -16.04 -29.10 4.62
CA TYR A 570 -17.00 -28.15 4.05
C TYR A 570 -18.24 -28.88 3.54
N ARG A 571 -19.40 -28.24 3.74
CA ARG A 571 -20.60 -28.49 2.97
C ARG A 571 -20.47 -27.74 1.65
N ILE A 572 -20.67 -28.43 0.51
CA ILE A 572 -20.64 -27.80 -0.81
C ILE A 572 -22.06 -27.66 -1.35
N LEU A 573 -22.37 -26.44 -1.83
CA LEU A 573 -23.66 -26.07 -2.41
C LEU A 573 -23.46 -25.54 -3.82
N PHE A 574 -24.38 -25.86 -4.73
CA PHE A 574 -24.37 -25.35 -6.09
C PHE A 574 -25.59 -24.48 -6.37
N ASN A 575 -25.35 -23.42 -7.15
CA ASN A 575 -26.41 -22.77 -7.90
C ASN A 575 -26.25 -23.14 -9.38
N TYR A 576 -27.34 -23.57 -10.02
CA TYR A 576 -27.29 -24.01 -11.40
C TYR A 576 -28.61 -23.72 -12.15
N HIS A 577 -28.53 -23.77 -13.48
CA HIS A 577 -29.65 -23.50 -14.36
C HIS A 577 -30.33 -24.82 -14.82
N GLU A 578 -31.66 -24.89 -14.68
CA GLU A 578 -32.48 -25.92 -15.27
C GLU A 578 -33.10 -25.43 -16.58
N THR A 579 -32.95 -26.18 -17.66
CA THR A 579 -33.41 -25.79 -18.99
C THR A 579 -34.00 -26.98 -19.77
N PRO A 580 -34.72 -26.76 -20.89
CA PRO A 580 -35.13 -27.86 -21.77
C PRO A 580 -33.96 -28.66 -22.37
N GLU A 581 -32.76 -28.05 -22.48
CA GLU A 581 -31.54 -28.70 -22.97
C GLU A 581 -30.68 -29.26 -21.83
N GLY A 582 -31.22 -29.31 -20.59
CA GLY A 582 -30.49 -29.65 -19.37
C GLY A 582 -30.05 -31.11 -19.35
N ALA A 583 -28.76 -31.35 -19.21
CA ALA A 583 -28.12 -32.64 -19.04
C ALA A 583 -28.27 -33.17 -17.61
N ASP A 584 -27.84 -34.41 -17.39
CA ASP A 584 -27.62 -34.91 -16.03
C ASP A 584 -26.19 -34.67 -15.59
N PHE A 585 -25.99 -34.28 -14.33
CA PHE A 585 -24.67 -34.15 -13.74
C PHE A 585 -24.46 -35.00 -12.49
N GLN A 586 -23.20 -35.31 -12.19
CA GLN A 586 -22.80 -36.07 -11.00
C GLN A 586 -21.46 -35.51 -10.47
N ILE A 587 -21.32 -35.42 -9.16
CA ILE A 587 -20.15 -34.83 -8.53
C ILE A 587 -19.32 -35.86 -7.80
N TRP A 588 -18.01 -35.73 -7.94
CA TRP A 588 -17.01 -36.57 -7.30
C TRP A 588 -15.93 -35.74 -6.64
N GLN A 589 -15.42 -36.18 -5.49
CA GLN A 589 -14.13 -35.75 -4.95
C GLN A 589 -13.17 -36.94 -5.03
N ARG A 590 -12.22 -36.91 -5.97
CA ARG A 590 -11.35 -38.05 -6.32
C ARG A 590 -12.16 -39.30 -6.66
N GLN A 591 -12.08 -40.34 -5.80
CA GLN A 591 -12.82 -41.61 -5.96
C GLN A 591 -14.12 -41.64 -5.17
N ASN A 592 -14.40 -40.58 -4.41
CA ASN A 592 -15.61 -40.48 -3.60
C ASN A 592 -16.74 -39.86 -4.42
N LYS A 593 -17.79 -40.61 -4.63
CA LYS A 593 -19.02 -40.12 -5.25
C LYS A 593 -19.81 -39.31 -4.22
N LEU A 594 -20.06 -38.05 -4.52
CA LEU A 594 -20.82 -37.15 -3.65
C LEU A 594 -22.31 -37.15 -3.95
N THR A 595 -22.70 -37.28 -5.23
CA THR A 595 -24.12 -37.33 -5.63
C THR A 595 -24.44 -38.53 -6.49
N ASP A 596 -25.69 -38.92 -6.53
CA ASP A 596 -26.24 -39.66 -7.69
C ASP A 596 -26.39 -38.71 -8.88
N TRP A 597 -26.82 -39.19 -10.03
CA TRP A 597 -27.11 -38.36 -11.18
C TRP A 597 -28.28 -37.42 -10.89
N ILE A 598 -28.05 -36.11 -11.05
CA ILE A 598 -29.04 -35.04 -10.88
C ILE A 598 -29.38 -34.52 -12.27
N SER A 599 -30.68 -34.52 -12.61
CA SER A 599 -31.16 -34.01 -13.88
C SER A 599 -31.37 -32.49 -13.79
N THR A 600 -30.89 -31.77 -14.79
CA THR A 600 -31.17 -30.31 -14.97
C THR A 600 -32.16 -30.08 -16.11
N LYS A 601 -32.75 -31.17 -16.69
CA LYS A 601 -33.78 -31.07 -17.73
C LYS A 601 -35.10 -30.61 -17.13
N SER A 602 -35.63 -29.51 -17.64
CA SER A 602 -36.88 -28.90 -17.19
C SER A 602 -37.67 -28.37 -18.38
N ASN A 603 -39.00 -28.33 -18.28
CA ASN A 603 -39.87 -27.76 -19.32
C ASN A 603 -39.82 -26.22 -19.37
N LYS A 604 -39.19 -25.59 -18.40
CA LYS A 604 -39.06 -24.12 -18.26
C LYS A 604 -37.67 -23.81 -17.72
N ASP A 605 -37.15 -22.68 -18.18
CA ASP A 605 -35.93 -22.12 -17.62
C ASP A 605 -36.19 -21.75 -16.16
N SER A 606 -35.33 -22.23 -15.26
CA SER A 606 -35.36 -21.90 -13.82
C SER A 606 -33.96 -22.02 -13.21
N TYR A 607 -33.72 -21.27 -12.18
CA TYR A 607 -32.49 -21.34 -11.39
C TYR A 607 -32.75 -22.13 -10.11
N ARG A 608 -31.81 -23.04 -9.79
CA ARG A 608 -31.73 -23.67 -8.49
C ARG A 608 -30.64 -23.03 -7.68
N GLU A 609 -30.94 -22.70 -6.45
CA GLU A 609 -30.00 -22.01 -5.57
C GLU A 609 -29.77 -22.81 -4.29
N ASN A 610 -28.52 -22.77 -3.81
CA ASN A 610 -28.08 -23.37 -2.56
C ASN A 610 -28.42 -24.88 -2.48
N ILE A 611 -28.29 -25.62 -3.59
CA ILE A 611 -28.54 -27.05 -3.61
C ILE A 611 -27.35 -27.78 -3.00
N GLU A 612 -27.60 -28.47 -1.89
CA GLU A 612 -26.55 -29.24 -1.20
C GLU A 612 -26.11 -30.42 -2.07
N ILE A 613 -24.82 -30.47 -2.37
CA ILE A 613 -24.15 -31.51 -3.15
C ILE A 613 -23.60 -32.60 -2.22
N GLY A 614 -23.13 -32.20 -1.04
CA GLY A 614 -22.56 -33.10 -0.05
C GLY A 614 -21.47 -32.46 0.79
N GLU A 615 -20.72 -33.32 1.50
CA GLU A 615 -19.57 -32.87 2.29
C GLU A 615 -18.26 -33.21 1.58
N ILE A 616 -17.30 -32.29 1.62
CA ILE A 616 -15.93 -32.46 1.10
C ILE A 616 -14.90 -32.17 2.18
N HIS A 617 -13.72 -32.75 2.03
CA HIS A 617 -12.56 -32.42 2.87
C HIS A 617 -11.48 -31.84 1.98
N LEU A 618 -11.18 -30.56 2.18
CA LEU A 618 -10.13 -29.83 1.45
C LEU A 618 -8.80 -29.97 2.18
N THR A 619 -7.81 -30.42 1.44
CA THR A 619 -6.39 -30.44 1.80
C THR A 619 -5.60 -30.11 0.53
N PRO A 620 -4.29 -29.87 0.57
CA PRO A 620 -3.48 -29.62 -0.65
C PRO A 620 -3.60 -30.77 -1.68
N GLN A 621 -3.96 -31.99 -1.26
CA GLN A 621 -4.11 -33.11 -2.15
C GLN A 621 -5.57 -33.38 -2.58
N THR A 622 -6.56 -32.76 -1.93
CA THR A 622 -7.99 -33.00 -2.17
C THR A 622 -8.78 -31.72 -2.48
N ASN A 623 -8.11 -30.66 -2.91
CA ASN A 623 -8.69 -29.35 -3.18
C ASN A 623 -9.41 -29.24 -4.54
N SER A 624 -10.02 -30.31 -5.02
CA SER A 624 -10.77 -30.29 -6.29
C SER A 624 -11.98 -31.19 -6.29
N ILE A 625 -12.95 -30.84 -7.13
CA ILE A 625 -14.10 -31.67 -7.46
C ILE A 625 -14.10 -32.00 -8.95
N THR A 626 -14.64 -33.15 -9.31
CA THR A 626 -14.90 -33.53 -10.71
C THR A 626 -16.40 -33.53 -10.97
N ILE A 627 -16.81 -32.78 -11.98
CA ILE A 627 -18.17 -32.73 -12.49
C ILE A 627 -18.24 -33.67 -13.70
N GLN A 628 -19.04 -34.71 -13.61
CA GLN A 628 -19.39 -35.54 -14.76
C GLN A 628 -20.74 -35.08 -15.31
N VAL A 629 -20.83 -34.95 -16.63
CA VAL A 629 -22.04 -34.53 -17.33
C VAL A 629 -22.34 -35.56 -18.39
N ARG A 630 -23.57 -36.11 -18.40
CA ARG A 630 -24.04 -37.03 -19.43
C ARG A 630 -25.28 -36.49 -20.12
N ASP A 631 -25.44 -36.89 -21.38
CA ASP A 631 -26.62 -36.54 -22.15
C ASP A 631 -27.88 -37.14 -21.52
N ASN A 632 -28.97 -36.40 -21.52
CA ASN A 632 -30.28 -36.81 -21.09
C ASN A 632 -31.22 -36.72 -22.31
N GLU A 633 -31.41 -37.83 -23.02
CA GLU A 633 -32.04 -37.89 -24.32
C GLU A 633 -31.30 -36.97 -25.33
N ASP A 634 -31.96 -35.90 -25.86
CA ASP A 634 -31.37 -34.93 -26.77
C ASP A 634 -30.79 -33.73 -26.04
N ALA A 635 -30.82 -33.70 -24.71
CA ALA A 635 -30.35 -32.60 -23.87
C ALA A 635 -28.93 -32.88 -23.34
N ASN A 636 -27.99 -31.97 -23.54
CA ASN A 636 -26.59 -32.20 -23.28
C ASN A 636 -25.87 -31.01 -22.60
N LYS A 637 -26.61 -30.02 -22.10
CA LYS A 637 -26.03 -28.83 -21.47
C LYS A 637 -26.23 -28.82 -19.97
N PHE A 638 -25.20 -28.38 -19.24
CA PHE A 638 -25.27 -28.09 -17.82
C PHE A 638 -24.60 -26.72 -17.54
N GLU A 639 -25.30 -25.82 -16.90
CA GLU A 639 -24.77 -24.52 -16.52
C GLU A 639 -24.67 -24.37 -15.01
N LEU A 640 -23.46 -24.22 -14.51
CA LEU A 640 -23.14 -23.98 -13.10
C LEU A 640 -22.91 -22.48 -12.90
N THR A 641 -23.65 -21.85 -11.99
CA THR A 641 -23.59 -20.38 -11.78
C THR A 641 -22.89 -19.96 -10.50
N LEU A 642 -22.76 -20.88 -9.51
CA LEU A 642 -22.09 -20.56 -8.25
C LEU A 642 -21.71 -21.85 -7.52
N ILE A 643 -20.56 -21.84 -6.84
CA ILE A 643 -20.19 -22.80 -5.82
C ILE A 643 -20.07 -22.08 -4.48
N THR A 644 -20.76 -22.58 -3.45
CA THR A 644 -20.58 -22.14 -2.09
C THR A 644 -19.98 -23.25 -1.24
N LEU A 645 -18.97 -22.92 -0.45
CA LEU A 645 -18.40 -23.79 0.58
C LEU A 645 -18.79 -23.22 1.95
N GLU A 646 -19.41 -24.04 2.78
CA GLU A 646 -19.69 -23.68 4.19
C GLU A 646 -18.88 -24.60 5.10
N ARG A 647 -18.02 -24.00 5.92
CA ARG A 647 -17.17 -24.74 6.86
C ARG A 647 -18.01 -25.39 7.94
N ILE A 648 -17.70 -26.67 8.28
CA ILE A 648 -18.45 -27.47 9.24
C ILE A 648 -17.60 -28.06 10.38
N ASP A 649 -16.32 -27.73 10.44
CA ASP A 649 -15.36 -28.10 11.50
C ASP A 649 -14.83 -26.90 12.29
#